data_c22551607e7cece233f98ccca7e2ac96
#
_entry.id   c22551607e7cece233f98ccca7e2ac96
#
_cell.length_a   1.000
_cell.length_b   1.000
_cell.length_c   1.000
_cell.angle_alpha   90.00
_cell.angle_beta   90.00
_cell.angle_gamma   90.00
#
_symmetry.space_group_name_H-M   'P 1'
#
loop_
_entity.id
_entity.type
_entity.pdbx_description
1 polymer ?
#
loop_
_entity_poly.entity_id
_entity_poly.type
_entity_poly.pdbx_seq_one_letter_code
_entity_poly.pdbx_strand_id
1 'polypeptide(L)'
;VHSKKHMTRTTRAGLGGRLLSLGAGLCLAGGPLWAAQSEDGDTRLATVVVEGAARSEAQKAEARLKKVPGAAVVVDNKAVEKGRATNAEDVFALQPGIFAQATSGSGANKISIRGSGLNTFYQGYALGIRYLFDGLPITGPGGTQEDYLSMNGIDHTEVLYGANAFDYAATSLGGAINFVTHSGYTAPGNYLRLEAGSFGYRKQQLSTGGVVDDSDYYVSIFHNERDGYQHDTPNKGQELVANLGHRFNERLDTRLIVRYREETLTQGNTLTREQIKHDSNSNKVPTGRKKDGSTWVGSTTTYRFDDDSRLQVGLSVNDYPLLNGWRYSATPQDWRSTDTNLTLRYLRSQDRLFGLPSDTTLTFSSTRSQFADVKSHSRATGQLLQHTDYTGSRDTVFAFGNELQLDPRLWLVSGLSAINIDRDVSIEYSASANTSEFPSAVSYNKWYAAPRIGLRYQLTPDIQLFGNASRSIDPPVTWQLGSTGVPYIRPLTPQKADTLEVGIRGSVGVVDGSLTLYRSWVKDELLSVVVRQATATADALVANSNASPTIHQGIEAGLGIQLWEGANGDRLDLRQAWTLNDFHYRGDSTFGDNELPSLPRQVYQAQLNYQRHDGYYAELNARAASSYYVDYANSLGAPSYTLWGAKLGYQAPGRRWEVFLDLRNLTNEHYATAANTAYDAKGRDSANFYPGDPFNVTAGVAVRF
;
A
#
# COMPACT_ATOMS: atom_id res chain seq x y z
N VAL A 1 22.98 -30.67 -51.39
CA VAL A 1 24.19 -30.28 -50.66
C VAL A 1 23.74 -29.73 -49.33
N HIS A 2 23.97 -30.50 -48.26
CA HIS A 2 23.59 -30.21 -46.89
C HIS A 2 24.47 -29.10 -46.28
N SER A 3 23.84 -28.18 -45.54
CA SER A 3 24.50 -27.41 -44.49
C SER A 3 23.60 -27.32 -43.27
N LYS A 4 23.93 -28.08 -42.22
CA LYS A 4 23.36 -27.99 -40.87
C LYS A 4 23.95 -26.75 -40.17
N LYS A 5 23.13 -25.78 -39.77
CA LYS A 5 23.49 -24.79 -38.77
C LYS A 5 23.03 -25.26 -37.39
N HIS A 6 23.98 -25.53 -36.52
CA HIS A 6 23.78 -25.75 -35.08
C HIS A 6 23.29 -24.43 -34.43
N MET A 7 22.14 -24.51 -33.83
CA MET A 7 21.62 -23.48 -32.95
C MET A 7 22.02 -23.88 -31.52
N THR A 8 23.01 -23.19 -30.95
CA THR A 8 23.41 -23.34 -29.55
C THR A 8 22.34 -22.68 -28.68
N ARG A 9 21.57 -23.48 -27.96
CA ARG A 9 20.73 -23.07 -26.85
C ARG A 9 21.62 -22.67 -25.66
N THR A 10 21.75 -21.39 -25.36
CA THR A 10 22.26 -20.92 -24.08
C THR A 10 21.14 -21.05 -23.04
N THR A 11 21.19 -22.10 -22.27
CA THR A 11 20.44 -22.27 -21.04
C THR A 11 21.01 -21.31 -19.98
N ARG A 12 20.34 -20.19 -19.70
CA ARG A 12 20.57 -19.44 -18.49
C ARG A 12 19.97 -20.23 -17.31
N ALA A 13 20.86 -20.83 -16.52
CA ALA A 13 20.50 -21.40 -15.23
C ALA A 13 20.03 -20.26 -14.30
N GLY A 14 18.78 -20.31 -13.85
CA GLY A 14 18.26 -19.38 -12.85
C GLY A 14 19.01 -19.55 -11.53
N LEU A 15 19.56 -18.46 -11.02
CA LEU A 15 20.23 -18.38 -9.71
C LEU A 15 19.29 -18.67 -8.52
N GLY A 16 17.98 -18.75 -8.72
CA GLY A 16 16.98 -18.91 -7.65
C GLY A 16 16.95 -20.27 -6.94
N GLY A 17 17.42 -21.33 -7.57
CA GLY A 17 17.32 -22.68 -7.01
C GLY A 17 18.44 -23.09 -6.05
N ARG A 18 19.51 -22.32 -5.92
CA ARG A 18 20.68 -22.68 -5.10
C ARG A 18 20.83 -21.93 -3.77
N LEU A 19 20.11 -20.84 -3.55
CA LEU A 19 20.19 -20.05 -2.29
C LEU A 19 19.37 -20.65 -1.15
N LEU A 20 18.31 -21.41 -1.42
CA LEU A 20 17.46 -22.02 -0.39
C LEU A 20 18.05 -23.28 0.26
N SER A 21 19.05 -23.93 -0.36
CA SER A 21 19.71 -25.11 0.22
C SER A 21 20.85 -24.80 1.20
N LEU A 22 21.29 -23.53 1.29
CA LEU A 22 22.35 -23.10 2.24
C LEU A 22 21.80 -22.57 3.57
N GLY A 23 20.50 -22.25 3.68
CA GLY A 23 19.88 -21.70 4.89
C GLY A 23 19.60 -22.73 6.00
N ALA A 24 19.61 -24.02 5.70
CA ALA A 24 19.24 -25.06 6.68
C ALA A 24 20.42 -25.61 7.53
N GLY A 25 21.63 -25.18 7.25
CA GLY A 25 22.84 -25.74 7.87
C GLY A 25 23.51 -24.93 8.97
N LEU A 26 23.05 -23.71 9.28
CA LEU A 26 23.78 -22.80 10.18
C LEU A 26 23.19 -22.63 11.60
N CYS A 27 22.18 -23.37 11.99
CA CYS A 27 21.50 -23.21 13.29
C CYS A 27 21.89 -24.20 14.39
N LEU A 28 22.99 -24.94 14.30
CA LEU A 28 23.39 -25.90 15.32
C LEU A 28 24.86 -25.77 15.72
N ALA A 29 25.29 -24.60 16.22
CA ALA A 29 26.52 -24.49 16.99
C ALA A 29 26.47 -23.30 17.96
N GLY A 30 25.68 -23.44 19.01
CA GLY A 30 25.71 -22.57 20.19
C GLY A 30 26.13 -23.34 21.41
N GLY A 31 27.44 -23.38 21.71
CA GLY A 31 27.97 -23.91 22.96
C GLY A 31 27.77 -22.90 24.09
N PRO A 32 27.65 -23.35 25.38
CA PRO A 32 27.41 -22.47 26.50
C PRO A 32 28.70 -21.74 26.94
N LEU A 33 28.63 -20.40 26.95
CA LEU A 33 29.64 -19.57 27.62
C LEU A 33 29.39 -19.57 29.13
N TRP A 34 30.34 -20.07 29.85
CA TRP A 34 30.42 -20.01 31.29
C TRP A 34 30.73 -18.58 31.77
N ALA A 35 29.86 -18.04 32.61
CA ALA A 35 30.13 -16.80 33.31
C ALA A 35 31.11 -17.06 34.49
N ALA A 36 32.23 -16.36 34.51
CA ALA A 36 33.13 -16.30 35.67
C ALA A 36 32.58 -15.23 36.62
N GLN A 37 32.35 -15.63 37.89
CA GLN A 37 32.11 -14.71 38.98
C GLN A 37 33.43 -14.08 39.42
N SER A 38 33.46 -12.76 39.57
CA SER A 38 34.42 -12.08 40.45
C SER A 38 33.64 -11.27 41.49
N GLU A 39 33.82 -11.67 42.74
CA GLU A 39 33.48 -10.86 43.93
C GLU A 39 34.47 -9.69 44.00
N ASP A 40 33.98 -8.46 44.13
CA ASP A 40 34.48 -7.54 45.15
C ASP A 40 33.49 -6.37 45.33
N GLY A 41 33.22 -6.03 46.58
CA GLY A 41 32.25 -5.07 47.00
C GLY A 41 32.73 -3.62 46.87
N ASP A 42 31.85 -2.78 46.40
CA ASP A 42 31.79 -1.38 46.83
C ASP A 42 30.34 -0.87 46.72
N THR A 43 29.76 -0.56 47.88
CA THR A 43 28.38 -0.08 48.02
C THR A 43 28.32 1.41 47.63
N ARG A 44 28.17 1.71 46.37
CA ARG A 44 27.66 3.02 45.89
C ARG A 44 26.26 2.85 45.35
N LEU A 45 25.30 3.47 46.02
CA LEU A 45 23.95 3.64 45.49
C LEU A 45 24.03 4.26 44.09
N ALA A 46 23.79 3.45 43.10
CA ALA A 46 23.66 3.95 41.71
C ALA A 46 22.47 4.91 41.67
N THR A 47 22.73 6.13 41.22
CA THR A 47 21.71 7.09 40.88
C THR A 47 20.81 6.42 39.86
N VAL A 48 19.55 6.13 40.23
CA VAL A 48 18.52 5.67 39.28
C VAL A 48 18.22 6.85 38.39
N VAL A 49 18.91 6.92 37.26
CA VAL A 49 18.49 7.74 36.13
C VAL A 49 17.28 7.02 35.58
N VAL A 50 16.09 7.55 35.85
CA VAL A 50 14.88 7.16 35.15
C VAL A 50 15.04 7.70 33.71
N GLU A 51 15.71 6.95 32.85
CA GLU A 51 15.63 7.16 31.42
C GLU A 51 14.18 6.90 31.03
N GLY A 52 13.46 7.96 30.66
CA GLY A 52 12.16 7.83 30.05
C GLY A 52 12.30 6.88 28.87
N ALA A 53 11.44 5.86 28.79
CA ALA A 53 11.52 4.82 27.75
C ALA A 53 11.68 5.48 26.37
N ALA A 54 12.73 5.12 25.62
CA ALA A 54 13.03 5.69 24.33
C ALA A 54 11.82 5.48 23.38
N ARG A 55 11.39 6.55 22.69
CA ARG A 55 10.27 6.49 21.76
C ARG A 55 10.52 5.44 20.67
N SER A 56 9.51 4.62 20.36
CA SER A 56 9.58 3.69 19.23
C SER A 56 9.70 4.45 17.89
N GLU A 57 10.14 3.78 16.82
CA GLU A 57 10.23 4.40 15.50
C GLU A 57 8.85 4.83 15.00
N ALA A 58 7.79 4.05 15.25
CA ALA A 58 6.41 4.46 14.97
C ALA A 58 6.02 5.76 15.69
N GLN A 59 6.38 5.92 16.98
CA GLN A 59 6.12 7.15 17.73
C GLN A 59 6.94 8.35 17.22
N LYS A 60 8.18 8.11 16.76
CA LYS A 60 9.00 9.15 16.11
C LYS A 60 8.39 9.58 14.77
N ALA A 61 7.91 8.62 13.98
CA ALA A 61 7.19 8.86 12.74
C ALA A 61 5.90 9.66 13.00
N GLU A 62 5.12 9.31 14.01
CA GLU A 62 3.92 10.06 14.40
C GLU A 62 4.26 11.51 14.76
N ALA A 63 5.30 11.75 15.56
CA ALA A 63 5.73 13.10 15.92
C ALA A 63 6.18 13.91 14.68
N ARG A 64 6.83 13.27 13.72
CA ARG A 64 7.20 13.88 12.43
C ARG A 64 5.97 14.20 11.58
N LEU A 65 5.03 13.28 11.46
CA LEU A 65 3.82 13.46 10.65
C LEU A 65 2.87 14.50 11.24
N LYS A 66 2.92 14.79 12.54
CA LYS A 66 2.22 15.94 13.16
C LYS A 66 2.70 17.29 12.63
N LYS A 67 3.85 17.37 11.96
CA LYS A 67 4.31 18.58 11.24
C LYS A 67 3.62 18.79 9.89
N VAL A 68 2.93 17.81 9.34
CA VAL A 68 2.18 17.92 8.08
C VAL A 68 0.91 18.73 8.31
N PRO A 69 0.61 19.77 7.51
CA PRO A 69 -0.61 20.60 7.66
C PRO A 69 -1.84 19.92 7.03
N GLY A 70 -2.04 18.65 7.26
CA GLY A 70 -3.09 17.85 6.67
C GLY A 70 -3.18 16.46 7.30
N ALA A 71 -4.10 15.63 6.79
CA ALA A 71 -4.27 14.26 7.27
C ALA A 71 -3.01 13.42 7.00
N ALA A 72 -2.53 12.77 8.05
CA ALA A 72 -1.47 11.79 8.02
C ALA A 72 -1.63 10.86 9.22
N VAL A 73 -1.29 9.59 9.06
CA VAL A 73 -1.41 8.58 10.10
C VAL A 73 -0.23 7.61 10.08
N VAL A 74 0.12 7.09 11.26
CA VAL A 74 1.06 5.98 11.44
C VAL A 74 0.31 4.78 11.98
N VAL A 75 0.47 3.64 11.35
CA VAL A 75 -0.05 2.35 11.81
C VAL A 75 1.10 1.54 12.38
N ASP A 76 1.11 1.31 13.69
CA ASP A 76 2.08 0.44 14.35
C ASP A 76 1.70 -1.02 14.11
N ASN A 77 2.55 -1.77 13.41
CA ASN A 77 2.29 -3.17 13.08
C ASN A 77 2.20 -4.09 14.31
N LYS A 78 2.77 -3.71 15.45
CA LYS A 78 2.63 -4.47 16.71
C LYS A 78 1.18 -4.59 17.17
N ALA A 79 0.33 -3.60 16.84
CA ALA A 79 -1.09 -3.67 17.13
C ALA A 79 -1.82 -4.62 16.16
N VAL A 80 -1.41 -4.64 14.89
CA VAL A 80 -1.96 -5.53 13.85
C VAL A 80 -1.61 -6.99 14.14
N GLU A 81 -0.40 -7.27 14.63
CA GLU A 81 0.09 -8.62 14.93
C GLU A 81 -0.68 -9.35 16.05
N LYS A 82 -1.48 -8.67 16.87
CA LYS A 82 -2.39 -9.30 17.87
C LYS A 82 -3.51 -10.16 17.28
N GLY A 83 -3.61 -10.26 15.96
CA GLY A 83 -4.52 -11.09 15.21
C GLY A 83 -3.89 -11.54 13.91
N ARG A 84 -4.70 -11.95 12.94
CA ARG A 84 -4.21 -12.20 11.58
C ARG A 84 -3.61 -10.90 11.01
N ALA A 85 -2.39 -10.97 10.55
CA ALA A 85 -1.67 -9.86 9.91
C ALA A 85 -1.12 -10.35 8.55
N THR A 86 -2.00 -10.41 7.54
CA THR A 86 -1.69 -11.07 6.28
C THR A 86 -1.67 -10.12 5.10
N ASN A 87 -2.55 -9.12 5.08
CA ASN A 87 -2.75 -8.25 3.94
C ASN A 87 -3.05 -6.80 4.35
N ALA A 88 -3.21 -5.92 3.36
CA ALA A 88 -3.46 -4.50 3.58
C ALA A 88 -4.80 -4.20 4.30
N GLU A 89 -5.82 -5.06 4.15
CA GLU A 89 -7.08 -4.92 4.89
C GLU A 89 -6.85 -5.00 6.40
N ASP A 90 -5.99 -5.92 6.84
CA ASP A 90 -5.64 -6.08 8.25
C ASP A 90 -4.90 -4.85 8.81
N VAL A 91 -4.01 -4.26 8.01
CA VAL A 91 -3.21 -3.08 8.40
C VAL A 91 -4.04 -1.80 8.45
N PHE A 92 -4.92 -1.59 7.47
CA PHE A 92 -5.70 -0.35 7.37
C PHE A 92 -7.07 -0.41 8.06
N ALA A 93 -7.35 -1.46 8.84
CA ALA A 93 -8.49 -1.45 9.73
C ALA A 93 -8.46 -0.24 10.68
N LEU A 94 -9.62 0.36 10.93
CA LEU A 94 -9.75 1.56 11.79
C LEU A 94 -9.01 2.82 11.30
N GLN A 95 -8.60 2.87 10.01
CA GLN A 95 -8.01 4.08 9.44
C GLN A 95 -9.07 4.86 8.65
N PRO A 96 -9.50 6.06 9.12
CA PRO A 96 -10.47 6.88 8.41
C PRO A 96 -9.93 7.28 7.03
N GLY A 97 -10.80 7.37 6.02
CA GLY A 97 -10.43 7.80 4.67
C GLY A 97 -9.73 6.73 3.82
N ILE A 98 -9.42 5.57 4.39
CA ILE A 98 -8.81 4.45 3.66
C ILE A 98 -9.82 3.34 3.48
N PHE A 99 -10.09 2.99 2.23
CA PHE A 99 -10.81 1.79 1.88
C PHE A 99 -9.81 0.72 1.46
N ALA A 100 -9.67 -0.33 2.25
CA ALA A 100 -8.85 -1.48 1.94
C ALA A 100 -9.69 -2.76 2.11
N GLN A 101 -9.80 -3.54 1.05
CA GLN A 101 -10.58 -4.78 1.03
C GLN A 101 -9.84 -5.84 0.22
N ALA A 102 -9.73 -7.03 0.80
CA ALA A 102 -9.22 -8.20 0.11
C ALA A 102 -10.35 -8.96 -0.60
N THR A 103 -10.08 -9.53 -1.75
CA THR A 103 -11.00 -10.45 -2.42
C THR A 103 -10.86 -11.83 -1.81
N SER A 104 -11.95 -12.37 -1.22
CA SER A 104 -11.99 -13.70 -0.61
C SER A 104 -10.78 -13.99 0.29
N GLY A 105 -10.34 -13.00 1.08
CA GLY A 105 -9.18 -13.10 1.96
C GLY A 105 -7.85 -13.38 1.26
N SER A 106 -7.78 -13.18 -0.05
CA SER A 106 -6.56 -13.32 -0.84
C SER A 106 -5.57 -12.17 -0.66
N GLY A 107 -4.36 -12.29 -1.21
CA GLY A 107 -3.38 -11.20 -1.25
C GLY A 107 -3.78 -10.03 -2.14
N ALA A 108 -4.74 -10.20 -3.06
CA ALA A 108 -5.23 -9.13 -3.91
C ALA A 108 -6.14 -8.18 -3.12
N ASN A 109 -5.79 -6.92 -3.05
CA ASN A 109 -6.51 -5.91 -2.28
C ASN A 109 -6.91 -4.75 -3.18
N LYS A 110 -8.10 -4.19 -2.96
CA LYS A 110 -8.42 -2.85 -3.43
C LYS A 110 -8.08 -1.86 -2.33
N ILE A 111 -7.20 -0.92 -2.63
CA ILE A 111 -6.85 0.17 -1.72
C ILE A 111 -7.21 1.47 -2.40
N SER A 112 -7.98 2.30 -1.73
CA SER A 112 -8.35 3.64 -2.18
C SER A 112 -8.28 4.62 -1.01
N ILE A 113 -7.68 5.77 -1.25
CA ILE A 113 -7.66 6.91 -0.34
C ILE A 113 -8.38 8.05 -1.03
N ARG A 114 -9.50 8.54 -0.43
CA ARG A 114 -10.27 9.67 -0.96
C ARG A 114 -10.74 9.48 -2.42
N GLY A 115 -11.08 8.24 -2.80
CA GLY A 115 -11.54 7.92 -4.15
C GLY A 115 -10.43 7.78 -5.19
N SER A 116 -9.16 7.68 -4.79
CA SER A 116 -8.09 7.34 -5.73
C SER A 116 -8.27 5.92 -6.27
N GLY A 117 -7.93 5.71 -7.54
CA GLY A 117 -7.94 4.39 -8.15
C GLY A 117 -9.30 3.71 -8.24
N LEU A 118 -10.40 4.46 -8.42
CA LEU A 118 -11.77 3.91 -8.53
C LEU A 118 -11.90 2.82 -9.60
N ASN A 119 -11.18 2.94 -10.72
CA ASN A 119 -11.16 1.98 -11.81
C ASN A 119 -10.19 0.81 -11.61
N THR A 120 -9.53 0.70 -10.48
CA THR A 120 -8.62 -0.40 -10.23
C THR A 120 -9.43 -1.69 -10.17
N PHE A 121 -9.12 -2.63 -11.06
CA PHE A 121 -9.61 -4.00 -10.97
C PHE A 121 -8.89 -4.71 -9.83
N TYR A 122 -9.57 -5.63 -9.17
CA TYR A 122 -8.99 -6.44 -8.07
C TYR A 122 -7.85 -7.37 -8.45
N GLN A 123 -7.35 -7.30 -9.61
CA GLN A 123 -6.18 -8.06 -10.07
C GLN A 123 -5.21 -7.13 -10.76
N GLY A 124 -5.32 -5.84 -10.47
CA GLY A 124 -4.61 -4.84 -11.20
C GLY A 124 -3.53 -4.15 -10.41
N TYR A 125 -3.28 -2.97 -10.84
CA TYR A 125 -2.36 -2.06 -10.24
C TYR A 125 -3.07 -1.21 -9.19
N ALA A 126 -2.45 -0.99 -8.06
CA ALA A 126 -2.90 0.03 -7.13
C ALA A 126 -2.63 1.40 -7.76
N LEU A 127 -3.69 2.06 -8.20
CA LEU A 127 -3.63 3.35 -8.91
C LEU A 127 -3.93 4.51 -7.96
N GLY A 128 -3.41 5.68 -8.31
CA GLY A 128 -3.71 6.92 -7.59
C GLY A 128 -3.09 7.03 -6.19
N ILE A 129 -2.18 6.12 -5.82
CA ILE A 129 -1.42 6.14 -4.57
C ILE A 129 0.03 5.83 -4.88
N ARG A 130 0.96 6.56 -4.27
CA ARG A 130 2.39 6.28 -4.34
C ARG A 130 2.78 5.32 -3.22
N TYR A 131 3.32 4.16 -3.57
CA TYR A 131 3.81 3.17 -2.61
C TYR A 131 5.32 3.21 -2.49
N LEU A 132 5.80 3.11 -1.25
CA LEU A 132 7.22 3.25 -0.91
C LEU A 132 7.62 2.14 0.08
N PHE A 133 8.87 1.67 -0.02
CA PHE A 133 9.58 0.98 1.05
C PHE A 133 10.70 1.88 1.57
N ASP A 134 10.64 2.18 2.87
CA ASP A 134 11.64 3.01 3.56
C ASP A 134 11.94 4.34 2.84
N GLY A 135 10.87 4.97 2.31
CA GLY A 135 10.93 6.25 1.61
C GLY A 135 11.37 6.19 0.15
N LEU A 136 11.62 5.00 -0.41
CA LEU A 136 11.97 4.80 -1.81
C LEU A 136 10.82 4.17 -2.61
N PRO A 137 10.58 4.57 -3.86
CA PRO A 137 9.51 4.03 -4.68
C PRO A 137 9.62 2.53 -4.88
N ILE A 138 8.46 1.84 -4.80
CA ILE A 138 8.38 0.40 -5.08
C ILE A 138 8.43 0.16 -6.58
N THR A 139 7.70 0.98 -7.35
CA THR A 139 7.59 0.83 -8.80
C THR A 139 7.77 2.14 -9.54
N GLY A 140 7.93 2.03 -10.84
CA GLY A 140 8.10 3.14 -11.76
C GLY A 140 6.80 3.56 -12.49
N PRO A 141 6.92 4.06 -13.72
CA PRO A 141 5.80 4.54 -14.52
C PRO A 141 4.70 3.51 -14.80
N GLY A 142 5.00 2.22 -14.66
CA GLY A 142 4.02 1.12 -14.76
C GLY A 142 3.08 1.00 -13.57
N GLY A 143 3.24 1.79 -12.51
CA GLY A 143 2.43 1.70 -11.28
C GLY A 143 2.87 0.56 -10.37
N THR A 144 2.13 0.30 -9.30
CA THR A 144 2.41 -0.75 -8.31
C THR A 144 1.38 -1.87 -8.43
N GLN A 145 1.84 -3.11 -8.50
CA GLN A 145 0.95 -4.27 -8.42
C GLN A 145 0.48 -4.47 -6.98
N GLU A 146 -0.83 -4.70 -6.78
CA GLU A 146 -1.43 -4.85 -5.44
C GLU A 146 -0.85 -6.01 -4.64
N ASP A 147 -0.59 -7.12 -5.29
CA ASP A 147 0.00 -8.33 -4.72
C ASP A 147 1.49 -8.18 -4.34
N TYR A 148 2.09 -7.01 -4.64
CA TYR A 148 3.42 -6.63 -4.18
C TYR A 148 3.44 -6.13 -2.73
N LEU A 149 2.28 -5.75 -2.20
CA LEU A 149 2.14 -5.09 -0.91
C LEU A 149 2.09 -6.12 0.21
N SER A 150 3.22 -6.73 0.51
CA SER A 150 3.37 -7.66 1.63
C SER A 150 3.66 -6.92 2.94
N MET A 151 3.04 -7.40 4.02
CA MET A 151 3.22 -6.85 5.37
C MET A 151 4.37 -7.54 6.14
N ASN A 152 5.09 -8.45 5.50
CA ASN A 152 6.21 -9.15 6.13
C ASN A 152 7.38 -8.20 6.41
N GLY A 153 7.91 -8.23 7.62
CA GLY A 153 9.06 -7.45 8.04
C GLY A 153 8.82 -5.94 8.17
N ILE A 154 7.55 -5.48 8.24
CA ILE A 154 7.18 -4.08 8.41
C ILE A 154 7.06 -3.73 9.89
N ASP A 155 7.78 -2.70 10.34
CA ASP A 155 7.70 -2.14 11.70
C ASP A 155 6.46 -1.26 11.86
N HIS A 156 6.28 -0.32 10.94
CA HIS A 156 5.10 0.55 10.89
C HIS A 156 4.81 1.00 9.46
N THR A 157 3.61 1.50 9.26
CA THR A 157 3.16 2.04 7.97
C THR A 157 2.76 3.50 8.14
N GLU A 158 3.30 4.37 7.29
CA GLU A 158 2.97 5.78 7.25
C GLU A 158 2.02 6.05 6.09
N VAL A 159 0.92 6.75 6.34
CA VAL A 159 -0.02 7.16 5.30
C VAL A 159 -0.14 8.67 5.30
N LEU A 160 0.09 9.27 4.14
CA LEU A 160 -0.04 10.70 3.90
C LEU A 160 -1.09 10.91 2.81
N TYR A 161 -2.17 11.58 3.15
CA TYR A 161 -3.33 11.73 2.28
C TYR A 161 -3.14 12.85 1.25
N GLY A 162 -3.46 12.59 0.01
CA GLY A 162 -3.39 13.58 -1.07
C GLY A 162 -2.00 14.22 -1.23
N ALA A 163 -1.94 15.50 -1.49
CA ALA A 163 -0.70 16.24 -1.64
C ALA A 163 0.12 16.40 -0.33
N ASN A 164 -0.33 15.82 0.80
CA ASN A 164 0.42 15.81 2.04
C ASN A 164 1.68 14.92 1.97
N ALA A 165 1.76 14.03 0.99
CA ALA A 165 2.94 13.19 0.71
C ALA A 165 4.09 13.94 -0.02
N PHE A 166 4.14 15.25 0.12
CA PHE A 166 5.08 16.13 -0.56
C PHE A 166 6.55 15.78 -0.33
N ASP A 167 6.92 15.44 0.92
CA ASP A 167 8.30 15.12 1.30
C ASP A 167 8.82 13.83 0.64
N TYR A 168 7.91 12.97 0.19
CA TYR A 168 8.23 11.77 -0.57
C TYR A 168 8.18 11.96 -2.08
N ALA A 169 8.09 13.22 -2.54
CA ALA A 169 7.89 13.55 -3.95
C ALA A 169 6.68 12.82 -4.58
N ALA A 170 5.69 12.48 -3.75
CA ALA A 170 4.47 11.85 -4.18
C ALA A 170 3.44 12.91 -4.57
N THR A 171 2.81 12.73 -5.72
CA THR A 171 1.96 13.74 -6.34
C THR A 171 0.56 13.21 -6.63
N SER A 172 0.28 11.96 -6.32
CA SER A 172 -0.98 11.28 -6.63
C SER A 172 -2.17 11.78 -5.82
N LEU A 173 -3.38 11.58 -6.34
CA LEU A 173 -4.66 11.99 -5.72
C LEU A 173 -4.85 11.41 -4.31
N GLY A 174 -4.55 10.13 -4.10
CA GLY A 174 -4.65 9.46 -2.81
C GLY A 174 -3.50 9.74 -1.86
N GLY A 175 -2.37 10.23 -2.38
CA GLY A 175 -1.16 10.50 -1.58
C GLY A 175 -0.15 9.36 -1.59
N ALA A 176 0.45 9.05 -0.44
CA ALA A 176 1.47 8.00 -0.33
C ALA A 176 1.27 7.08 0.85
N ILE A 177 1.68 5.83 0.67
CA ILE A 177 1.83 4.82 1.71
C ILE A 177 3.30 4.40 1.75
N ASN A 178 3.96 4.61 2.89
CA ASN A 178 5.35 4.22 3.12
C ASN A 178 5.41 3.08 4.14
N PHE A 179 5.87 1.93 3.71
CA PHE A 179 6.09 0.76 4.55
C PHE A 179 7.53 0.81 5.09
N VAL A 180 7.69 0.96 6.41
CA VAL A 180 8.99 1.04 7.05
C VAL A 180 9.37 -0.33 7.58
N THR A 181 10.50 -0.84 7.11
CA THR A 181 11.00 -2.18 7.42
C THR A 181 11.63 -2.24 8.82
N HIS A 182 11.45 -3.35 9.54
CA HIS A 182 12.21 -3.60 10.76
C HIS A 182 13.72 -3.51 10.54
N SER A 183 14.42 -3.05 11.56
CA SER A 183 15.89 -3.04 11.65
C SER A 183 16.36 -3.89 12.83
N GLY A 184 17.66 -4.08 12.98
CA GLY A 184 18.22 -4.72 14.16
C GLY A 184 17.89 -4.00 15.47
N TYR A 185 17.62 -2.71 15.42
CA TYR A 185 17.19 -1.91 16.58
C TYR A 185 15.72 -2.10 16.95
N THR A 186 14.83 -2.29 15.95
CA THR A 186 13.38 -2.38 16.18
C THR A 186 12.89 -3.80 16.44
N ALA A 187 13.64 -4.81 15.96
CA ALA A 187 13.32 -6.23 16.10
C ALA A 187 14.55 -7.07 16.44
N PRO A 188 15.21 -6.83 17.61
CA PRO A 188 16.34 -7.63 18.04
C PRO A 188 15.90 -9.03 18.48
N GLY A 189 16.80 -10.02 18.34
CA GLY A 189 16.58 -11.42 18.70
C GLY A 189 15.93 -12.24 17.58
N ASN A 190 15.45 -13.40 17.94
CA ASN A 190 14.81 -14.32 17.02
C ASN A 190 13.28 -14.30 17.19
N TYR A 191 12.55 -14.46 16.11
CA TYR A 191 11.09 -14.46 16.10
C TYR A 191 10.58 -15.58 15.22
N LEU A 192 9.72 -16.43 15.77
CA LEU A 192 8.96 -17.46 15.05
C LEU A 192 7.48 -17.18 15.20
N ARG A 193 6.74 -17.17 14.09
CA ARG A 193 5.28 -17.07 14.08
C ARG A 193 4.68 -18.13 13.19
N LEU A 194 3.68 -18.84 13.72
CA LEU A 194 2.92 -19.87 13.04
C LEU A 194 1.44 -19.55 13.15
N GLU A 195 0.73 -19.62 12.02
CA GLU A 195 -0.72 -19.41 11.97
C GLU A 195 -1.37 -20.53 11.17
N ALA A 196 -2.60 -20.88 11.54
CA ALA A 196 -3.47 -21.78 10.80
C ALA A 196 -4.92 -21.31 10.92
N GLY A 197 -5.74 -21.55 9.89
CA GLY A 197 -7.12 -21.08 9.88
C GLY A 197 -7.99 -21.70 8.82
N SER A 198 -9.19 -21.15 8.70
CA SER A 198 -10.22 -21.58 7.73
C SER A 198 -9.69 -21.50 6.30
N PHE A 199 -10.26 -22.32 5.43
CA PHE A 199 -9.94 -22.40 3.99
C PHE A 199 -8.48 -22.79 3.72
N GLY A 200 -7.93 -23.71 4.55
CA GLY A 200 -6.56 -24.20 4.39
C GLY A 200 -5.48 -23.16 4.69
N TYR A 201 -5.83 -22.03 5.33
CA TYR A 201 -4.85 -20.97 5.62
C TYR A 201 -3.75 -21.46 6.55
N ARG A 202 -2.50 -21.23 6.14
CA ARG A 202 -1.28 -21.47 6.91
C ARG A 202 -0.28 -20.36 6.65
N LYS A 203 0.41 -19.93 7.72
CA LYS A 203 1.50 -18.97 7.65
C LYS A 203 2.65 -19.40 8.54
N GLN A 204 3.86 -19.23 8.07
CA GLN A 204 5.10 -19.48 8.78
C GLN A 204 6.03 -18.30 8.55
N GLN A 205 6.57 -17.76 9.62
CA GLN A 205 7.53 -16.65 9.57
C GLN A 205 8.65 -16.91 10.56
N LEU A 206 9.87 -16.75 10.09
CA LEU A 206 11.07 -16.76 10.92
C LEU A 206 11.85 -15.48 10.65
N SER A 207 12.22 -14.77 11.71
CA SER A 207 13.06 -13.58 11.60
C SER A 207 14.14 -13.55 12.65
N THR A 208 15.23 -12.87 12.33
CA THR A 208 16.33 -12.59 13.25
C THR A 208 16.83 -11.18 13.03
N GLY A 209 17.20 -10.50 14.12
CA GLY A 209 17.75 -9.16 14.07
C GLY A 209 18.70 -8.88 15.20
N GLY A 210 19.59 -7.92 15.03
CA GLY A 210 20.54 -7.55 16.05
C GLY A 210 21.44 -6.39 15.65
N VAL A 211 22.20 -5.94 16.64
CA VAL A 211 23.20 -4.88 16.49
C VAL A 211 24.56 -5.46 16.85
N VAL A 212 25.53 -5.26 15.97
CA VAL A 212 26.93 -5.68 16.16
C VAL A 212 27.82 -4.48 15.81
N ASP A 213 28.46 -3.93 16.84
CA ASP A 213 29.24 -2.70 16.74
C ASP A 213 28.45 -1.56 16.06
N ASP A 214 28.96 -1.02 14.97
CA ASP A 214 28.32 0.03 14.18
C ASP A 214 27.36 -0.48 13.09
N SER A 215 27.04 -1.77 13.10
CA SER A 215 26.15 -2.40 12.12
C SER A 215 24.90 -2.94 12.79
N ASP A 216 23.79 -2.92 12.09
CA ASP A 216 22.57 -3.61 12.47
C ASP A 216 22.04 -4.44 11.30
N TYR A 217 21.32 -5.50 11.64
CA TYR A 217 20.71 -6.36 10.65
C TYR A 217 19.32 -6.84 11.08
N TYR A 218 18.47 -7.05 10.12
CA TYR A 218 17.20 -7.75 10.25
C TYR A 218 16.99 -8.62 9.01
N VAL A 219 16.64 -9.88 9.22
CA VAL A 219 16.31 -10.83 8.14
C VAL A 219 15.03 -11.57 8.51
N SER A 220 14.09 -11.66 7.58
CA SER A 220 12.84 -12.39 7.74
C SER A 220 12.56 -13.25 6.54
N ILE A 221 12.21 -14.50 6.75
CA ILE A 221 11.65 -15.40 5.74
C ILE A 221 10.20 -15.71 6.11
N PHE A 222 9.38 -15.80 5.08
CA PHE A 222 7.94 -15.93 5.22
C PHE A 222 7.39 -16.89 4.18
N HIS A 223 6.46 -17.73 4.60
CA HIS A 223 5.68 -18.59 3.72
C HIS A 223 4.21 -18.53 4.13
N ASN A 224 3.31 -18.38 3.16
CA ASN A 224 1.89 -18.50 3.36
C ASN A 224 1.22 -19.29 2.25
N GLU A 225 0.14 -19.98 2.60
CA GLU A 225 -0.72 -20.66 1.63
C GLU A 225 -2.18 -20.61 2.11
N ARG A 226 -3.10 -20.72 1.16
CA ARG A 226 -4.54 -20.78 1.41
C ARG A 226 -5.22 -21.46 0.22
N ASP A 227 -6.19 -22.34 0.47
CA ASP A 227 -7.01 -22.97 -0.58
C ASP A 227 -8.03 -21.99 -1.19
N GLY A 228 -8.45 -20.98 -0.39
CA GLY A 228 -9.46 -19.98 -0.76
C GLY A 228 -10.89 -20.41 -0.43
N TYR A 229 -11.78 -19.41 -0.39
CA TYR A 229 -13.22 -19.64 -0.12
C TYR A 229 -13.98 -20.05 -1.39
N GLN A 230 -13.77 -19.35 -2.50
CA GLN A 230 -14.34 -19.78 -3.78
C GLN A 230 -13.61 -21.04 -4.28
N HIS A 231 -14.31 -21.89 -5.00
CA HIS A 231 -13.73 -23.10 -5.57
C HIS A 231 -12.52 -22.77 -6.46
N ASP A 232 -11.46 -23.59 -6.39
CA ASP A 232 -10.25 -23.47 -7.20
C ASP A 232 -9.55 -22.09 -7.12
N THR A 233 -9.45 -21.53 -5.89
CA THR A 233 -8.75 -20.25 -5.66
C THR A 233 -7.53 -20.36 -4.73
N PRO A 234 -6.62 -21.34 -4.93
CA PRO A 234 -5.44 -21.48 -4.08
C PRO A 234 -4.48 -20.30 -4.27
N ASN A 235 -3.92 -19.86 -3.16
CA ASN A 235 -2.87 -18.85 -3.09
C ASN A 235 -1.68 -19.40 -2.32
N LYS A 236 -0.49 -19.09 -2.79
CA LYS A 236 0.77 -19.48 -2.16
C LYS A 236 1.82 -18.42 -2.39
N GLY A 237 2.49 -17.99 -1.33
CA GLY A 237 3.55 -16.99 -1.39
C GLY A 237 4.72 -17.34 -0.48
N GLN A 238 5.91 -16.92 -0.90
CA GLN A 238 7.12 -16.93 -0.07
C GLN A 238 7.91 -15.65 -0.30
N GLU A 239 8.54 -15.16 0.75
CA GLU A 239 9.27 -13.90 0.72
C GLU A 239 10.49 -13.94 1.63
N LEU A 240 11.56 -13.27 1.19
CA LEU A 240 12.72 -12.90 1.97
C LEU A 240 12.77 -11.38 2.09
N VAL A 241 12.92 -10.87 3.30
CA VAL A 241 13.23 -9.46 3.58
C VAL A 241 14.53 -9.40 4.35
N ALA A 242 15.47 -8.56 3.90
CA ALA A 242 16.69 -8.25 4.61
C ALA A 242 16.87 -6.74 4.70
N ASN A 243 17.25 -6.24 5.87
CA ASN A 243 17.53 -4.84 6.14
C ASN A 243 18.84 -4.76 6.90
N LEU A 244 19.87 -4.18 6.29
CA LEU A 244 21.24 -4.11 6.76
C LEU A 244 21.64 -2.64 6.91
N GLY A 245 21.99 -2.20 8.12
CA GLY A 245 22.46 -0.86 8.40
C GLY A 245 23.93 -0.84 8.81
N HIS A 246 24.66 0.21 8.42
CA HIS A 246 26.02 0.44 8.88
C HIS A 246 26.29 1.93 9.08
N ARG A 247 26.89 2.28 10.21
CA ARG A 247 27.33 3.64 10.52
C ARG A 247 28.84 3.70 10.41
N PHE A 248 29.34 4.37 9.37
CA PHE A 248 30.77 4.55 9.12
C PHE A 248 31.41 5.51 10.13
N ASN A 249 30.64 6.53 10.54
CA ASN A 249 31.03 7.52 11.57
C ASN A 249 29.77 8.32 11.98
N GLU A 250 29.92 9.34 12.82
CA GLU A 250 28.82 10.18 13.31
C GLU A 250 28.06 10.92 12.20
N ARG A 251 28.73 11.16 11.05
CA ARG A 251 28.17 11.91 9.90
C ARG A 251 27.63 11.03 8.78
N LEU A 252 28.11 9.79 8.63
CA LEU A 252 27.82 8.94 7.49
C LEU A 252 27.27 7.60 7.92
N ASP A 253 26.05 7.32 7.51
CA ASP A 253 25.41 6.00 7.64
C ASP A 253 24.78 5.56 6.33
N THR A 254 24.64 4.25 6.16
CA THR A 254 23.98 3.63 5.01
C THR A 254 23.08 2.48 5.45
N ARG A 255 22.05 2.25 4.66
CA ARG A 255 21.12 1.11 4.83
C ARG A 255 20.84 0.47 3.49
N LEU A 256 20.90 -0.86 3.44
CA LEU A 256 20.56 -1.69 2.29
C LEU A 256 19.37 -2.55 2.64
N ILE A 257 18.35 -2.55 1.80
CA ILE A 257 17.13 -3.34 1.96
C ILE A 257 16.96 -4.19 0.72
N VAL A 258 16.68 -5.47 0.93
CA VAL A 258 16.42 -6.45 -0.13
C VAL A 258 15.10 -7.13 0.15
N ARG A 259 14.22 -7.18 -0.84
CA ARG A 259 12.98 -7.96 -0.81
C ARG A 259 12.93 -8.85 -2.04
N TYR A 260 12.75 -10.14 -1.81
CA TYR A 260 12.59 -11.15 -2.84
C TYR A 260 11.28 -11.88 -2.61
N ARG A 261 10.42 -12.00 -3.63
CA ARG A 261 9.10 -12.60 -3.51
C ARG A 261 8.76 -13.50 -4.68
N GLU A 262 8.24 -14.66 -4.35
CA GLU A 262 7.54 -15.55 -5.29
C GLU A 262 6.09 -15.69 -4.84
N GLU A 263 5.17 -15.67 -5.79
CA GLU A 263 3.75 -15.79 -5.47
C GLU A 263 2.97 -16.45 -6.60
N THR A 264 2.04 -17.29 -6.22
CA THR A 264 0.97 -17.80 -7.07
C THR A 264 -0.35 -17.40 -6.45
N LEU A 265 -1.12 -16.59 -7.16
CA LEU A 265 -2.44 -16.10 -6.75
C LEU A 265 -3.48 -16.62 -7.75
N THR A 266 -4.51 -17.29 -7.27
CA THR A 266 -5.69 -17.61 -8.07
C THR A 266 -6.89 -16.89 -7.47
N GLN A 267 -7.59 -16.13 -8.31
CA GLN A 267 -8.76 -15.38 -7.91
C GLN A 267 -9.99 -15.95 -8.57
N GLY A 268 -11.10 -16.01 -7.81
CA GLY A 268 -12.40 -16.39 -8.31
C GLY A 268 -12.98 -15.34 -9.26
N ASN A 269 -13.93 -15.75 -10.08
CA ASN A 269 -14.72 -14.83 -10.88
C ASN A 269 -15.69 -14.02 -10.01
N THR A 270 -16.07 -12.86 -10.51
CA THR A 270 -17.16 -12.07 -9.94
C THR A 270 -18.50 -12.80 -10.08
N LEU A 271 -19.40 -12.52 -9.15
CA LEU A 271 -20.73 -13.11 -9.03
C LEU A 271 -21.81 -12.03 -9.18
N THR A 272 -23.06 -12.45 -9.43
CA THR A 272 -24.24 -11.60 -9.28
C THR A 272 -24.62 -11.43 -7.81
N ARG A 273 -25.47 -10.46 -7.46
CA ARG A 273 -25.99 -10.31 -6.09
C ARG A 273 -26.75 -11.56 -5.63
N GLU A 274 -27.49 -12.18 -6.54
CA GLU A 274 -28.21 -13.41 -6.24
C GLU A 274 -27.26 -14.57 -5.93
N GLN A 275 -26.17 -14.71 -6.69
CA GLN A 275 -25.14 -15.71 -6.41
C GLN A 275 -24.42 -15.43 -5.08
N ILE A 276 -24.13 -14.16 -4.72
CA ILE A 276 -23.55 -13.82 -3.41
C ILE A 276 -24.43 -14.39 -2.27
N LYS A 277 -25.75 -14.33 -2.39
CA LYS A 277 -26.67 -14.81 -1.35
C LYS A 277 -26.76 -16.33 -1.25
N HIS A 278 -26.72 -17.05 -2.38
CA HIS A 278 -27.11 -18.46 -2.44
C HIS A 278 -26.01 -19.41 -2.88
N ASP A 279 -24.93 -18.91 -3.53
CA ASP A 279 -23.87 -19.71 -4.12
C ASP A 279 -22.54 -18.91 -4.13
N SER A 280 -22.21 -18.30 -2.99
CA SER A 280 -21.11 -17.33 -2.87
C SER A 280 -19.71 -17.93 -3.01
N ASN A 281 -19.56 -19.27 -2.94
CA ASN A 281 -18.30 -19.97 -3.23
C ASN A 281 -18.17 -20.44 -4.68
N SER A 282 -19.18 -20.16 -5.52
CA SER A 282 -19.15 -20.52 -6.96
C SER A 282 -17.98 -19.86 -7.68
N ASN A 283 -17.33 -20.63 -8.53
CA ASN A 283 -16.25 -20.14 -9.38
C ASN A 283 -16.21 -20.95 -10.69
N LYS A 284 -16.67 -20.34 -11.77
CA LYS A 284 -16.73 -21.01 -13.09
C LYS A 284 -15.49 -20.78 -13.94
N VAL A 285 -14.84 -19.63 -13.77
CA VAL A 285 -13.69 -19.21 -14.58
C VAL A 285 -12.68 -18.49 -13.71
N PRO A 286 -11.87 -19.21 -12.91
CA PRO A 286 -10.82 -18.59 -12.11
C PRO A 286 -9.76 -17.97 -13.03
N THR A 287 -9.12 -16.91 -12.54
CA THR A 287 -7.94 -16.35 -13.18
C THR A 287 -6.75 -16.45 -12.24
N GLY A 288 -5.56 -16.63 -12.78
CA GLY A 288 -4.36 -16.81 -12.00
C GLY A 288 -3.24 -15.87 -12.40
N ARG A 289 -2.43 -15.53 -11.43
CA ARG A 289 -1.18 -14.78 -11.56
C ARG A 289 -0.05 -15.58 -10.96
N LYS A 290 1.10 -15.48 -11.55
CA LYS A 290 2.32 -16.12 -11.06
C LYS A 290 3.47 -15.14 -11.17
N LYS A 291 4.21 -14.98 -10.09
CA LYS A 291 5.45 -14.22 -10.01
C LYS A 291 6.58 -15.16 -9.70
N ASP A 292 7.58 -15.16 -10.53
CA ASP A 292 8.77 -15.97 -10.35
C ASP A 292 9.98 -15.06 -10.11
N GLY A 293 10.26 -14.76 -8.82
CA GLY A 293 11.47 -14.05 -8.43
C GLY A 293 11.40 -12.53 -8.54
N SER A 294 10.27 -11.93 -8.16
CA SER A 294 10.16 -10.48 -8.01
C SER A 294 11.16 -9.96 -6.98
N THR A 295 12.01 -9.01 -7.38
CA THR A 295 13.12 -8.52 -6.55
C THR A 295 13.13 -7.00 -6.47
N TRP A 296 13.08 -6.46 -5.26
CA TRP A 296 13.30 -5.04 -4.99
C TRP A 296 14.52 -4.87 -4.10
N VAL A 297 15.42 -3.99 -4.50
CA VAL A 297 16.61 -3.60 -3.74
C VAL A 297 16.63 -2.10 -3.60
N GLY A 298 16.73 -1.62 -2.36
CA GLY A 298 16.84 -0.20 -2.03
C GLY A 298 18.05 0.08 -1.15
N SER A 299 18.71 1.20 -1.37
CA SER A 299 19.78 1.70 -0.50
C SER A 299 19.56 3.17 -0.20
N THR A 300 19.71 3.55 1.07
CA THR A 300 19.69 4.93 1.52
C THR A 300 20.97 5.24 2.28
N THR A 301 21.70 6.23 1.82
CA THR A 301 22.91 6.75 2.48
C THR A 301 22.64 8.17 2.96
N THR A 302 22.86 8.41 4.25
CA THR A 302 22.68 9.73 4.88
C THR A 302 24.04 10.32 5.24
N TYR A 303 24.28 11.54 4.78
CA TYR A 303 25.42 12.36 5.19
C TYR A 303 24.92 13.59 5.96
N ARG A 304 25.40 13.77 7.19
CA ARG A 304 25.12 14.92 8.07
C ARG A 304 26.26 15.93 7.93
N PHE A 305 25.95 17.10 7.44
CA PHE A 305 26.93 18.21 7.33
C PHE A 305 27.20 18.79 8.72
N ASP A 306 26.12 18.93 9.50
CA ASP A 306 26.06 19.40 10.87
C ASP A 306 24.82 18.80 11.57
N ASP A 307 24.49 19.25 12.78
CA ASP A 307 23.35 18.74 13.55
C ASP A 307 21.99 19.07 12.91
N ASP A 308 21.95 20.15 12.12
CA ASP A 308 20.73 20.72 11.55
C ASP A 308 20.57 20.42 10.06
N SER A 309 21.59 19.92 9.38
CA SER A 309 21.54 19.68 7.93
C SER A 309 22.06 18.32 7.50
N ARG A 310 21.32 17.66 6.59
CA ARG A 310 21.67 16.36 6.04
C ARG A 310 21.22 16.17 4.60
N LEU A 311 21.98 15.37 3.88
CA LEU A 311 21.66 14.87 2.55
C LEU A 311 21.42 13.36 2.63
N GLN A 312 20.29 12.91 2.11
CA GLN A 312 19.97 11.50 1.91
C GLN A 312 20.04 11.19 0.41
N VAL A 313 20.80 10.17 0.06
CA VAL A 313 20.88 9.63 -1.29
C VAL A 313 20.24 8.26 -1.30
N GLY A 314 19.15 8.13 -2.03
CA GLY A 314 18.39 6.89 -2.17
C GLY A 314 18.53 6.31 -3.57
N LEU A 315 18.78 5.02 -3.67
CA LEU A 315 18.80 4.26 -4.92
C LEU A 315 17.89 3.06 -4.77
N SER A 316 17.08 2.76 -5.77
CA SER A 316 16.36 1.49 -5.81
C SER A 316 16.27 0.90 -7.20
N VAL A 317 16.20 -0.43 -7.24
CA VAL A 317 15.95 -1.23 -8.43
C VAL A 317 14.82 -2.20 -8.11
N ASN A 318 13.84 -2.28 -9.00
CA ASN A 318 12.76 -3.23 -8.94
C ASN A 318 12.75 -4.08 -10.21
N ASP A 319 12.91 -5.37 -10.08
CA ASP A 319 12.73 -6.34 -11.18
C ASP A 319 11.45 -7.14 -10.93
N TYR A 320 10.50 -7.01 -11.84
CA TYR A 320 9.15 -7.46 -11.66
C TYR A 320 8.67 -8.33 -12.84
N PRO A 321 8.84 -9.66 -12.77
CA PRO A 321 8.22 -10.61 -13.67
C PRO A 321 6.81 -10.97 -13.20
N LEU A 322 5.84 -11.01 -14.12
CA LEU A 322 4.48 -11.47 -13.84
C LEU A 322 3.93 -12.26 -15.03
N LEU A 323 3.51 -13.49 -14.80
CA LEU A 323 2.68 -14.25 -15.73
C LEU A 323 1.21 -14.10 -15.33
N ASN A 324 0.50 -13.21 -16.02
CA ASN A 324 -0.93 -12.97 -15.82
C ASN A 324 -1.77 -13.94 -16.65
N GLY A 325 -2.85 -14.47 -16.07
CA GLY A 325 -3.69 -15.46 -16.73
C GLY A 325 -3.00 -16.83 -16.92
N TRP A 326 -2.00 -17.15 -16.09
CA TRP A 326 -1.24 -18.41 -16.21
C TRP A 326 -2.10 -19.66 -16.07
N ARG A 327 -3.23 -19.58 -15.32
CA ARG A 327 -4.27 -20.62 -15.28
C ARG A 327 -5.49 -20.14 -16.06
N TYR A 328 -6.07 -21.02 -16.85
CA TYR A 328 -7.37 -20.89 -17.53
C TYR A 328 -7.49 -19.80 -18.60
N SER A 329 -6.65 -18.77 -18.66
CA SER A 329 -6.71 -17.77 -19.72
C SER A 329 -6.36 -18.38 -21.08
N ALA A 330 -7.16 -18.12 -22.11
CA ALA A 330 -6.84 -18.46 -23.49
C ALA A 330 -5.66 -17.63 -24.05
N THR A 331 -5.43 -16.46 -23.46
CA THR A 331 -4.41 -15.48 -23.88
C THR A 331 -3.58 -15.03 -22.67
N PRO A 332 -2.74 -15.92 -22.08
CA PRO A 332 -1.85 -15.52 -20.99
C PRO A 332 -0.90 -14.41 -21.41
N GLN A 333 -0.50 -13.58 -20.44
CA GLN A 333 0.34 -12.41 -20.64
C GLN A 333 1.61 -12.53 -19.80
N ASP A 334 2.76 -12.39 -20.44
CA ASP A 334 4.08 -12.30 -19.80
C ASP A 334 4.44 -10.83 -19.66
N TRP A 335 4.46 -10.34 -18.43
CA TRP A 335 4.81 -8.98 -18.04
C TRP A 335 6.20 -8.95 -17.45
N ARG A 336 7.01 -8.01 -17.88
CA ARG A 336 8.31 -7.73 -17.28
C ARG A 336 8.51 -6.25 -17.11
N SER A 337 9.05 -5.85 -15.97
CA SER A 337 9.46 -4.47 -15.70
C SER A 337 10.72 -4.47 -14.85
N THR A 338 11.71 -3.69 -15.25
CA THR A 338 12.88 -3.38 -14.44
C THR A 338 12.95 -1.87 -14.31
N ASP A 339 12.59 -1.36 -13.13
CA ASP A 339 12.56 0.07 -12.83
C ASP A 339 13.76 0.44 -11.96
N THR A 340 14.33 1.62 -12.21
CA THR A 340 15.40 2.20 -11.39
C THR A 340 14.98 3.56 -10.85
N ASN A 341 15.35 3.86 -9.61
CA ASN A 341 15.10 5.15 -8.98
C ASN A 341 16.37 5.75 -8.40
N LEU A 342 16.49 7.07 -8.53
CA LEU A 342 17.40 7.93 -7.77
C LEU A 342 16.56 8.95 -7.01
N THR A 343 16.76 9.02 -5.69
CA THR A 343 16.15 10.03 -4.82
C THR A 343 17.26 10.78 -4.08
N LEU A 344 17.25 12.10 -4.15
CA LEU A 344 18.11 12.99 -3.35
C LEU A 344 17.22 13.84 -2.47
N ARG A 345 17.46 13.84 -1.16
CA ARG A 345 16.70 14.64 -0.21
C ARG A 345 17.64 15.40 0.70
N TYR A 346 17.64 16.72 0.59
CA TYR A 346 18.34 17.63 1.49
C TYR A 346 17.36 18.21 2.50
N LEU A 347 17.68 18.10 3.77
CA LEU A 347 16.89 18.65 4.87
C LEU A 347 17.76 19.60 5.66
N ARG A 348 17.22 20.77 5.97
CA ARG A 348 17.83 21.76 6.85
C ARG A 348 16.78 22.21 7.87
N SER A 349 17.05 21.97 9.12
CA SER A 349 16.23 22.35 10.26
C SER A 349 16.85 23.53 10.98
N GLN A 350 16.06 24.21 11.84
CA GLN A 350 16.51 25.28 12.74
C GLN A 350 17.21 26.47 12.02
N ASP A 351 16.98 26.63 10.71
CA ASP A 351 17.45 27.77 9.95
C ASP A 351 16.58 29.01 10.21
N ARG A 352 16.94 30.15 9.65
CA ARG A 352 16.15 31.37 9.72
C ARG A 352 15.87 31.90 8.33
N LEU A 353 14.59 32.02 8.03
CA LEU A 353 14.10 32.67 6.83
C LEU A 353 13.32 33.95 7.26
N PHE A 354 13.71 35.10 6.72
CA PHE A 354 13.15 36.41 7.14
C PHE A 354 13.26 36.67 8.65
N GLY A 355 14.28 36.10 9.33
CA GLY A 355 14.47 36.23 10.77
C GLY A 355 13.61 35.27 11.63
N LEU A 356 12.75 34.44 11.02
CA LEU A 356 11.87 33.48 11.69
C LEU A 356 12.46 32.06 11.61
N PRO A 357 12.22 31.18 12.61
CA PRO A 357 12.64 29.79 12.55
C PRO A 357 12.04 29.06 11.34
N SER A 358 12.83 28.26 10.67
CA SER A 358 12.47 27.67 9.38
C SER A 358 13.11 26.29 9.20
N ASP A 359 12.31 25.31 8.74
CA ASP A 359 12.78 24.01 8.25
C ASP A 359 12.58 23.94 6.73
N THR A 360 13.62 23.56 6.00
CA THR A 360 13.60 23.49 4.53
C THR A 360 13.90 22.08 4.05
N THR A 361 13.14 21.61 3.07
CA THR A 361 13.34 20.32 2.40
C THR A 361 13.46 20.54 0.89
N LEU A 362 14.50 19.97 0.27
CA LEU A 362 14.66 19.86 -1.17
C LEU A 362 14.67 18.38 -1.53
N THR A 363 13.79 17.97 -2.42
CA THR A 363 13.72 16.58 -2.89
C THR A 363 13.81 16.54 -4.41
N PHE A 364 14.69 15.68 -4.91
CA PHE A 364 14.70 15.21 -6.29
C PHE A 364 14.42 13.73 -6.29
N SER A 365 13.51 13.26 -7.13
CA SER A 365 13.25 11.84 -7.35
C SER A 365 13.02 11.59 -8.83
N SER A 366 13.68 10.59 -9.39
CA SER A 366 13.49 10.18 -10.78
C SER A 366 13.41 8.65 -10.86
N THR A 367 12.29 8.14 -11.36
CA THR A 367 12.07 6.71 -11.58
C THR A 367 11.90 6.45 -13.06
N ARG A 368 12.66 5.51 -13.61
CA ARG A 368 12.64 5.16 -15.03
C ARG A 368 12.46 3.66 -15.21
N SER A 369 11.60 3.28 -16.14
CA SER A 369 11.49 1.92 -16.65
C SER A 369 12.64 1.65 -17.61
N GLN A 370 13.68 0.95 -17.14
CA GLN A 370 14.84 0.59 -17.95
C GLN A 370 14.50 -0.47 -18.99
N PHE A 371 13.63 -1.36 -18.60
CA PHE A 371 13.02 -2.39 -19.43
C PHE A 371 11.59 -2.62 -18.96
N ALA A 372 10.62 -2.54 -19.85
CA ALA A 372 9.22 -2.85 -19.52
C ALA A 372 8.47 -3.27 -20.78
N ASP A 373 7.98 -4.50 -20.81
CA ASP A 373 7.16 -5.00 -21.91
C ASP A 373 6.08 -5.97 -21.46
N VAL A 374 5.10 -6.16 -22.33
CA VAL A 374 4.05 -7.17 -22.15
C VAL A 374 3.87 -7.94 -23.44
N LYS A 375 3.91 -9.26 -23.34
CA LYS A 375 3.66 -10.19 -24.45
C LYS A 375 2.44 -11.04 -24.15
N SER A 376 1.45 -11.05 -25.03
CA SER A 376 0.33 -11.98 -24.95
C SER A 376 0.48 -13.09 -26.00
N HIS A 377 0.13 -14.33 -25.59
CA HIS A 377 0.24 -15.49 -26.45
C HIS A 377 -1.07 -16.28 -26.48
N SER A 378 -1.31 -16.97 -27.59
CA SER A 378 -2.37 -17.97 -27.64
C SER A 378 -1.92 -19.20 -26.82
N ARG A 379 -2.71 -19.58 -25.82
CA ARG A 379 -2.43 -20.82 -25.05
C ARG A 379 -2.48 -22.07 -25.91
N ALA A 380 -3.39 -22.11 -26.89
CA ALA A 380 -3.60 -23.27 -27.74
C ALA A 380 -2.44 -23.51 -28.72
N THR A 381 -1.85 -22.45 -29.27
CA THR A 381 -0.87 -22.52 -30.34
C THR A 381 0.53 -22.03 -29.93
N GLY A 382 0.66 -21.34 -28.81
CA GLY A 382 1.90 -20.66 -28.41
C GLY A 382 2.23 -19.42 -29.26
N GLN A 383 1.38 -19.07 -30.23
CA GLN A 383 1.60 -17.93 -31.12
C GLN A 383 1.57 -16.61 -30.34
N LEU A 384 2.52 -15.72 -30.61
CA LEU A 384 2.50 -14.35 -30.12
C LEU A 384 1.29 -13.62 -30.74
N LEU A 385 0.47 -13.03 -29.89
CA LEU A 385 -0.72 -12.26 -30.30
C LEU A 385 -0.45 -10.76 -30.27
N GLN A 386 0.27 -10.27 -29.26
CA GLN A 386 0.65 -8.87 -29.15
C GLN A 386 1.93 -8.72 -28.32
N HIS A 387 2.74 -7.73 -28.70
CA HIS A 387 3.88 -7.24 -27.95
C HIS A 387 3.76 -5.73 -27.81
N THR A 388 3.66 -5.24 -26.58
CA THR A 388 3.63 -3.82 -26.24
C THR A 388 4.86 -3.48 -25.40
N ASP A 389 5.60 -2.46 -25.82
CA ASP A 389 6.78 -1.93 -25.13
C ASP A 389 6.45 -0.64 -24.39
N TYR A 390 6.96 -0.51 -23.17
CA TYR A 390 6.83 0.64 -22.27
C TYR A 390 8.20 1.17 -21.82
N THR A 391 9.27 0.65 -22.39
CA THR A 391 10.67 0.96 -22.04
C THR A 391 10.96 2.46 -22.26
N GLY A 392 11.71 3.05 -21.33
CA GLY A 392 12.10 4.47 -21.41
C GLY A 392 11.17 5.44 -20.69
N SER A 393 9.92 5.05 -20.41
CA SER A 393 9.00 5.89 -19.62
C SER A 393 9.59 6.29 -18.28
N ARG A 394 9.33 7.55 -17.84
CA ARG A 394 9.98 8.11 -16.64
C ARG A 394 9.10 9.14 -15.95
N ASP A 395 9.16 9.15 -14.62
CA ASP A 395 8.60 10.19 -13.76
C ASP A 395 9.73 10.89 -12.99
N THR A 396 9.82 12.21 -13.08
CA THR A 396 10.83 12.99 -12.37
C THR A 396 10.15 14.12 -11.59
N VAL A 397 10.51 14.28 -10.32
CA VAL A 397 9.96 15.29 -9.42
C VAL A 397 11.09 16.10 -8.79
N PHE A 398 10.98 17.40 -8.86
CA PHE A 398 11.74 18.35 -8.03
C PHE A 398 10.75 18.97 -7.05
N ALA A 399 10.96 18.83 -5.76
CA ALA A 399 10.10 19.39 -4.73
C ALA A 399 10.90 20.29 -3.80
N PHE A 400 10.39 21.50 -3.58
CA PHE A 400 10.86 22.45 -2.58
C PHE A 400 9.78 22.61 -1.53
N GLY A 401 10.09 22.35 -0.25
CA GLY A 401 9.19 22.53 0.90
C GLY A 401 9.85 23.41 1.95
N ASN A 402 9.03 24.23 2.59
CA ASN A 402 9.45 25.07 3.71
C ASN A 402 8.36 25.12 4.78
N GLU A 403 8.78 24.99 6.03
CA GLU A 403 7.97 25.21 7.21
C GLU A 403 8.52 26.42 7.96
N LEU A 404 7.75 27.50 8.03
CA LEU A 404 8.12 28.77 8.65
C LEU A 404 7.30 28.99 9.91
N GLN A 405 7.96 29.14 11.06
CA GLN A 405 7.28 29.44 12.33
C GLN A 405 6.99 30.93 12.42
N LEU A 406 5.74 31.33 12.15
CA LEU A 406 5.30 32.72 12.20
C LEU A 406 5.11 33.23 13.63
N ASP A 407 4.71 32.32 14.54
CA ASP A 407 4.48 32.56 15.96
C ASP A 407 4.79 31.25 16.72
N PRO A 408 5.08 31.23 18.03
CA PRO A 408 5.32 30.01 18.80
C PRO A 408 4.24 28.92 18.64
N ARG A 409 3.04 29.29 18.21
CA ARG A 409 1.91 28.36 17.99
C ARG A 409 1.44 28.26 16.53
N LEU A 410 2.03 29.02 15.62
CA LEU A 410 1.57 29.13 14.23
C LEU A 410 2.70 28.86 13.23
N TRP A 411 2.51 27.91 12.34
CA TRP A 411 3.43 27.57 11.26
C TRP A 411 2.75 27.72 9.90
N LEU A 412 3.46 28.36 8.99
CA LEU A 412 3.14 28.38 7.57
C LEU A 412 3.96 27.26 6.89
N VAL A 413 3.28 26.35 6.23
CA VAL A 413 3.92 25.29 5.44
C VAL A 413 3.64 25.55 3.97
N SER A 414 4.69 25.71 3.19
CA SER A 414 4.59 26.02 1.76
C SER A 414 5.44 25.05 0.95
N GLY A 415 5.08 24.82 -0.30
CA GLY A 415 5.84 23.98 -1.18
C GLY A 415 5.44 24.09 -2.64
N LEU A 416 6.36 23.68 -3.51
CA LEU A 416 6.15 23.60 -4.94
C LEU A 416 6.87 22.37 -5.48
N SER A 417 6.14 21.54 -6.21
CA SER A 417 6.72 20.44 -7.00
C SER A 417 6.67 20.77 -8.48
N ALA A 418 7.81 20.60 -9.17
CA ALA A 418 7.91 20.55 -10.62
C ALA A 418 8.00 19.07 -11.03
N ILE A 419 7.05 18.62 -11.84
CA ILE A 419 6.84 17.22 -12.17
C ILE A 419 7.00 17.05 -13.66
N ASN A 420 7.94 16.21 -14.09
CA ASN A 420 8.11 15.80 -15.47
C ASN A 420 7.54 14.40 -15.66
N ILE A 421 6.64 14.28 -16.61
CA ILE A 421 6.02 13.01 -17.01
C ILE A 421 6.47 12.70 -18.43
N ASP A 422 7.24 11.63 -18.56
CA ASP A 422 7.78 11.13 -19.81
C ASP A 422 7.18 9.75 -20.07
N ARG A 423 6.49 9.62 -21.20
CA ARG A 423 5.86 8.35 -21.60
C ARG A 423 6.29 7.99 -23.01
N ASP A 424 6.75 6.76 -23.13
CA ASP A 424 7.10 6.13 -24.39
C ASP A 424 6.44 4.75 -24.41
N VAL A 425 5.46 4.57 -25.29
CA VAL A 425 4.65 3.36 -25.37
C VAL A 425 4.40 3.04 -26.83
N SER A 426 4.74 1.81 -27.25
CA SER A 426 4.54 1.35 -28.62
C SER A 426 4.02 -0.08 -28.70
N ILE A 427 3.23 -0.38 -29.69
CA ILE A 427 2.84 -1.74 -30.06
C ILE A 427 3.81 -2.23 -31.15
N GLU A 428 4.79 -3.03 -30.71
CA GLU A 428 5.84 -3.58 -31.57
C GLU A 428 5.29 -4.68 -32.51
N TYR A 429 4.27 -5.38 -32.05
CA TYR A 429 3.60 -6.42 -32.83
C TYR A 429 2.14 -6.58 -32.39
N SER A 430 1.27 -6.80 -33.36
CA SER A 430 -0.12 -7.27 -33.12
C SER A 430 -0.57 -8.21 -34.24
N ALA A 431 -1.16 -9.33 -33.86
CA ALA A 431 -1.82 -10.25 -34.80
C ALA A 431 -3.13 -9.66 -35.35
N SER A 432 -3.70 -8.66 -34.68
CA SER A 432 -4.89 -7.95 -35.10
C SER A 432 -4.51 -6.63 -35.75
N ALA A 433 -5.16 -6.28 -36.86
CA ALA A 433 -4.97 -4.99 -37.51
C ALA A 433 -5.54 -3.85 -36.64
N ASN A 434 -4.84 -2.73 -36.59
CA ASN A 434 -5.36 -1.51 -35.98
C ASN A 434 -6.35 -0.85 -36.94
N THR A 435 -7.64 -1.01 -36.70
CA THR A 435 -8.73 -0.38 -37.45
C THR A 435 -9.33 0.83 -36.72
N SER A 436 -8.73 1.23 -35.57
CA SER A 436 -9.17 2.37 -34.78
C SER A 436 -8.54 3.68 -35.27
N GLU A 437 -9.11 4.79 -34.86
CA GLU A 437 -8.56 6.14 -35.08
C GLU A 437 -7.32 6.42 -34.16
N PHE A 438 -7.04 5.55 -33.19
CA PHE A 438 -5.94 5.72 -32.25
C PHE A 438 -4.61 5.16 -32.83
N PRO A 439 -3.47 5.82 -32.51
CA PRO A 439 -2.16 5.40 -33.01
C PRO A 439 -1.67 4.09 -32.39
N SER A 440 -0.67 3.44 -33.00
CA SER A 440 0.04 2.29 -32.42
C SER A 440 1.21 2.71 -31.51
N ALA A 441 1.57 3.98 -31.45
CA ALA A 441 2.62 4.49 -30.57
C ALA A 441 2.27 5.88 -30.06
N VAL A 442 2.68 6.18 -28.83
CA VAL A 442 2.57 7.50 -28.20
C VAL A 442 3.85 7.81 -27.45
N SER A 443 4.43 8.97 -27.72
CA SER A 443 5.55 9.52 -26.97
C SER A 443 5.28 10.96 -26.61
N TYR A 444 5.45 11.31 -25.33
CA TYR A 444 5.38 12.70 -24.86
C TYR A 444 6.23 12.92 -23.60
N ASN A 445 6.72 14.17 -23.47
CA ASN A 445 7.44 14.64 -22.29
C ASN A 445 6.86 16.00 -21.89
N LYS A 446 6.27 16.09 -20.69
CA LYS A 446 5.59 17.31 -20.23
C LYS A 446 5.90 17.63 -18.78
N TRP A 447 6.00 18.92 -18.48
CA TRP A 447 6.17 19.46 -17.15
C TRP A 447 4.87 19.99 -16.57
N TYR A 448 4.70 19.75 -15.26
CA TYR A 448 3.55 20.22 -14.49
C TYR A 448 4.04 20.83 -13.17
N ALA A 449 3.23 21.75 -12.62
CA ALA A 449 3.48 22.35 -11.32
C ALA A 449 2.39 21.98 -10.32
N ALA A 450 2.81 21.57 -9.12
CA ALA A 450 1.93 21.24 -8.02
C ALA A 450 2.30 22.09 -6.78
N PRO A 451 1.65 23.25 -6.59
CA PRO A 451 1.84 24.10 -5.42
C PRO A 451 1.09 23.56 -4.21
N ARG A 452 1.59 23.89 -3.00
CA ARG A 452 0.95 23.64 -1.72
C ARG A 452 1.18 24.82 -0.78
N ILE A 453 0.14 25.19 -0.04
CA ILE A 453 0.22 26.12 1.09
C ILE A 453 -0.68 25.63 2.22
N GLY A 454 -0.21 25.66 3.46
CA GLY A 454 -0.98 25.22 4.60
C GLY A 454 -0.56 25.94 5.88
N LEU A 455 -1.42 25.85 6.87
CA LEU A 455 -1.22 26.40 8.21
C LEU A 455 -1.39 25.30 9.25
N ARG A 456 -0.57 25.35 10.28
CA ARG A 456 -0.75 24.59 11.52
C ARG A 456 -0.82 25.54 12.69
N TYR A 457 -1.82 25.37 13.53
CA TYR A 457 -2.00 26.16 14.75
C TYR A 457 -2.10 25.25 15.97
N GLN A 458 -1.19 25.42 16.92
CA GLN A 458 -1.19 24.69 18.18
C GLN A 458 -2.15 25.38 19.15
N LEU A 459 -3.40 24.90 19.22
CA LEU A 459 -4.46 25.49 20.06
C LEU A 459 -4.12 25.30 21.54
N THR A 460 -3.75 24.07 21.93
CA THR A 460 -3.20 23.71 23.24
C THR A 460 -1.95 22.85 23.02
N PRO A 461 -1.15 22.50 24.04
CA PRO A 461 -0.01 21.59 23.87
C PRO A 461 -0.39 20.25 23.18
N ASP A 462 -1.63 19.79 23.36
CA ASP A 462 -2.10 18.49 22.92
C ASP A 462 -3.11 18.56 21.76
N ILE A 463 -3.58 19.76 21.36
CA ILE A 463 -4.57 19.95 20.28
C ILE A 463 -3.98 20.83 19.19
N GLN A 464 -4.04 20.36 17.95
CA GLN A 464 -3.59 21.07 16.77
C GLN A 464 -4.71 21.22 15.75
N LEU A 465 -4.87 22.44 15.23
CA LEU A 465 -5.66 22.73 14.04
C LEU A 465 -4.74 22.78 12.82
N PHE A 466 -5.23 22.34 11.68
CA PHE A 466 -4.51 22.41 10.42
C PHE A 466 -5.43 22.68 9.24
N GLY A 467 -4.85 23.19 8.17
CA GLY A 467 -5.54 23.30 6.89
C GLY A 467 -4.57 23.59 5.77
N ASN A 468 -4.91 23.15 4.56
CA ASN A 468 -4.10 23.42 3.38
C ASN A 468 -4.95 23.58 2.11
N ALA A 469 -4.35 24.27 1.15
CA ALA A 469 -4.74 24.29 -0.25
C ALA A 469 -3.58 23.68 -1.07
N SER A 470 -3.87 22.70 -1.90
CA SER A 470 -2.81 21.95 -2.59
C SER A 470 -3.29 21.43 -3.94
N ARG A 471 -2.32 21.18 -4.84
CA ARG A 471 -2.55 20.51 -6.12
C ARG A 471 -1.80 19.19 -6.14
N SER A 472 -2.47 18.13 -6.61
CA SER A 472 -1.85 16.86 -7.00
C SER A 472 -1.93 16.66 -8.51
N ILE A 473 -0.92 15.97 -9.08
CA ILE A 473 -0.83 15.59 -10.49
C ILE A 473 -0.56 14.09 -10.52
N ASP A 474 -1.51 13.32 -11.01
CA ASP A 474 -1.40 11.85 -11.03
C ASP A 474 -1.25 11.38 -12.48
N PRO A 475 -0.06 10.90 -12.90
CA PRO A 475 0.20 10.50 -14.26
C PRO A 475 -0.54 9.21 -14.61
N PRO A 476 -0.97 9.03 -15.87
CA PRO A 476 -1.41 7.74 -16.33
C PRO A 476 -0.24 6.74 -16.25
N VAL A 477 -0.50 5.56 -15.74
CA VAL A 477 0.47 4.47 -15.80
C VAL A 477 0.55 3.93 -17.22
N THR A 478 1.68 3.37 -17.61
CA THR A 478 1.95 3.04 -19.03
C THR A 478 0.95 2.07 -19.61
N TRP A 479 0.48 1.06 -18.86
CA TRP A 479 -0.52 0.10 -19.37
C TRP A 479 -1.93 0.71 -19.54
N GLN A 480 -2.24 1.86 -18.92
CA GLN A 480 -3.49 2.58 -19.22
C GLN A 480 -3.46 3.22 -20.60
N LEU A 481 -2.25 3.57 -21.10
CA LEU A 481 -2.05 4.09 -22.46
C LEU A 481 -2.19 2.97 -23.49
N GLY A 482 -1.51 1.84 -23.29
CA GLY A 482 -1.51 0.69 -24.19
C GLY A 482 -1.83 -0.60 -23.47
N SER A 483 -3.07 -1.07 -23.59
CA SER A 483 -3.53 -2.33 -23.00
C SER A 483 -3.25 -3.51 -23.91
N THR A 484 -3.04 -4.69 -23.33
CA THR A 484 -2.95 -5.95 -24.07
C THR A 484 -4.31 -6.33 -24.67
N GLY A 485 -4.29 -6.86 -25.86
CA GLY A 485 -5.49 -7.32 -26.58
C GLY A 485 -6.18 -6.27 -27.45
N VAL A 486 -5.68 -5.03 -27.47
CA VAL A 486 -6.11 -3.99 -28.42
C VAL A 486 -4.89 -3.44 -29.18
N PRO A 487 -4.97 -3.33 -30.52
CA PRO A 487 -3.82 -2.95 -31.37
C PRO A 487 -3.65 -1.42 -31.48
N TYR A 488 -3.96 -0.67 -30.44
CA TYR A 488 -3.85 0.79 -30.43
C TYR A 488 -3.50 1.32 -29.04
N ILE A 489 -2.94 2.52 -28.99
CA ILE A 489 -2.56 3.24 -27.79
C ILE A 489 -3.43 4.50 -27.65
N ARG A 490 -3.79 4.83 -26.42
CA ARG A 490 -4.61 5.99 -26.11
C ARG A 490 -3.77 7.10 -25.48
N PRO A 491 -3.76 8.30 -26.08
CA PRO A 491 -3.05 9.43 -25.53
C PRO A 491 -3.82 10.01 -24.33
N LEU A 492 -3.49 9.57 -23.10
CA LEU A 492 -4.06 10.07 -21.87
C LEU A 492 -3.22 11.21 -21.31
N THR A 493 -3.88 12.17 -20.66
CA THR A 493 -3.21 13.22 -19.88
C THR A 493 -3.29 12.90 -18.37
N PRO A 494 -2.38 13.45 -17.55
CA PRO A 494 -2.45 13.29 -16.09
C PRO A 494 -3.74 13.90 -15.54
N GLN A 495 -4.37 13.21 -14.60
CA GLN A 495 -5.43 13.79 -13.79
C GLN A 495 -4.86 14.82 -12.82
N LYS A 496 -5.64 15.85 -12.48
CA LYS A 496 -5.25 16.98 -11.64
C LYS A 496 -6.32 17.21 -10.59
N ALA A 497 -5.93 17.31 -9.32
CA ALA A 497 -6.85 17.64 -8.26
C ALA A 497 -6.39 18.89 -7.50
N ASP A 498 -7.26 19.89 -7.43
CA ASP A 498 -7.11 21.02 -6.52
C ASP A 498 -7.89 20.71 -5.26
N THR A 499 -7.22 20.66 -4.10
CA THR A 499 -7.80 20.19 -2.83
C THR A 499 -7.72 21.27 -1.77
N LEU A 500 -8.83 21.48 -1.06
CA LEU A 500 -8.91 22.19 0.21
C LEU A 500 -9.15 21.19 1.33
N GLU A 501 -8.41 21.32 2.40
CA GLU A 501 -8.49 20.46 3.57
C GLU A 501 -8.38 21.28 4.85
N VAL A 502 -9.22 20.95 5.84
CA VAL A 502 -9.15 21.50 7.20
C VAL A 502 -9.39 20.40 8.22
N GLY A 503 -8.74 20.48 9.38
CA GLY A 503 -8.93 19.48 10.40
C GLY A 503 -8.39 19.86 11.76
N ILE A 504 -8.70 18.98 12.71
CA ILE A 504 -8.25 19.04 14.10
C ILE A 504 -7.73 17.65 14.48
N ARG A 505 -6.66 17.60 15.27
CA ARG A 505 -6.13 16.36 15.86
C ARG A 505 -5.55 16.63 17.23
N GLY A 506 -5.60 15.65 18.10
CA GLY A 506 -5.01 15.77 19.43
C GLY A 506 -5.65 14.86 20.47
N SER A 507 -5.37 15.14 21.74
CA SER A 507 -5.90 14.41 22.87
C SER A 507 -6.36 15.35 23.98
N VAL A 508 -7.40 14.93 24.73
CA VAL A 508 -7.88 15.60 25.93
C VAL A 508 -8.24 14.55 26.97
N GLY A 509 -7.47 14.48 28.04
CA GLY A 509 -7.68 13.48 29.10
C GLY A 509 -7.57 12.05 28.52
N VAL A 510 -8.66 11.30 28.60
CA VAL A 510 -8.75 9.89 28.13
C VAL A 510 -9.20 9.76 26.67
N VAL A 511 -9.38 10.86 25.97
CA VAL A 511 -9.87 10.89 24.58
C VAL A 511 -8.77 11.36 23.65
N ASP A 512 -8.48 10.63 22.60
CA ASP A 512 -7.65 11.04 21.47
C ASP A 512 -8.45 10.96 20.17
N GLY A 513 -8.09 11.80 19.18
CA GLY A 513 -8.79 11.71 17.90
C GLY A 513 -8.35 12.72 16.86
N SER A 514 -8.98 12.57 15.70
CA SER A 514 -8.82 13.46 14.55
C SER A 514 -10.14 13.61 13.80
N LEU A 515 -10.34 14.79 13.23
CA LEU A 515 -11.44 15.07 12.31
C LEU A 515 -10.87 15.89 11.15
N THR A 516 -11.10 15.42 9.92
CA THR A 516 -10.68 16.09 8.70
C THR A 516 -11.86 16.25 7.76
N LEU A 517 -12.00 17.44 7.20
CA LEU A 517 -12.92 17.76 6.12
C LEU A 517 -12.09 18.10 4.89
N TYR A 518 -12.44 17.52 3.73
CA TYR A 518 -11.74 17.82 2.49
C TYR A 518 -12.69 17.95 1.31
N ARG A 519 -12.26 18.71 0.29
CA ARG A 519 -12.88 18.76 -1.02
C ARG A 519 -11.82 18.92 -2.10
N SER A 520 -11.87 18.04 -3.08
CA SER A 520 -11.00 18.02 -4.26
C SER A 520 -11.83 18.23 -5.52
N TRP A 521 -11.42 19.19 -6.35
CA TRP A 521 -11.93 19.39 -7.69
C TRP A 521 -10.97 18.68 -8.65
N VAL A 522 -11.45 17.57 -9.23
CA VAL A 522 -10.62 16.74 -10.11
C VAL A 522 -10.96 17.05 -11.57
N LYS A 523 -9.92 17.19 -12.39
CA LYS A 523 -9.99 17.36 -13.83
C LYS A 523 -9.21 16.26 -14.52
N ASP A 524 -9.68 15.86 -15.68
CA ASP A 524 -9.03 14.83 -16.49
C ASP A 524 -8.91 13.49 -15.74
N GLU A 525 -9.85 13.16 -14.86
CA GLU A 525 -9.80 11.94 -14.05
C GLU A 525 -9.76 10.70 -14.95
N LEU A 526 -8.89 9.75 -14.60
CA LEU A 526 -8.64 8.55 -15.39
C LEU A 526 -9.71 7.49 -15.05
N LEU A 527 -10.84 7.53 -15.74
CA LEU A 527 -11.97 6.63 -15.54
C LEU A 527 -12.26 5.80 -16.80
N SER A 528 -13.01 4.70 -16.66
CA SER A 528 -13.51 3.93 -17.80
C SER A 528 -14.73 4.61 -18.37
N VAL A 529 -14.63 5.14 -19.60
CA VAL A 529 -15.72 5.84 -20.30
C VAL A 529 -15.96 5.24 -21.68
N VAL A 530 -17.11 5.51 -22.27
CA VAL A 530 -17.37 5.18 -23.69
C VAL A 530 -16.56 6.13 -24.57
N VAL A 531 -15.59 5.57 -25.26
CA VAL A 531 -14.73 6.33 -26.19
C VAL A 531 -15.24 6.27 -27.63
N ARG A 532 -16.10 5.29 -27.95
CA ARG A 532 -16.82 5.17 -29.20
C ARG A 532 -18.21 4.63 -28.91
N GLN A 533 -19.23 5.34 -29.37
CA GLN A 533 -20.63 4.91 -29.24
C GLN A 533 -20.88 3.62 -30.01
N ALA A 534 -21.87 2.84 -29.56
CA ALA A 534 -22.37 1.69 -30.32
C ALA A 534 -22.91 2.13 -31.67
N THR A 535 -22.69 1.30 -32.68
CA THR A 535 -23.26 1.45 -34.00
C THR A 535 -24.15 0.24 -34.34
N ALA A 536 -24.81 0.22 -35.48
CA ALA A 536 -25.58 -0.95 -35.92
C ALA A 536 -24.73 -2.22 -36.10
N THR A 537 -23.40 -2.08 -36.25
CA THR A 537 -22.47 -3.17 -36.57
C THR A 537 -21.37 -3.37 -35.55
N ALA A 538 -21.26 -2.51 -34.50
CA ALA A 538 -20.23 -2.60 -33.48
C ALA A 538 -20.77 -2.11 -32.13
N ASP A 539 -20.41 -2.81 -31.06
CA ASP A 539 -20.70 -2.39 -29.70
C ASP A 539 -19.93 -1.13 -29.29
N ALA A 540 -20.40 -0.47 -28.24
CA ALA A 540 -19.71 0.66 -27.65
C ALA A 540 -18.33 0.22 -27.16
N LEU A 541 -17.30 1.02 -27.43
CA LEU A 541 -15.96 0.81 -26.93
C LEU A 541 -15.80 1.56 -25.61
N VAL A 542 -15.64 0.81 -24.52
CA VAL A 542 -15.34 1.35 -23.19
C VAL A 542 -13.86 1.16 -22.90
N ALA A 543 -13.18 2.22 -22.48
CA ALA A 543 -11.77 2.14 -22.11
C ALA A 543 -11.38 3.29 -21.15
N ASN A 544 -10.19 3.19 -20.52
CA ASN A 544 -9.64 4.28 -19.72
C ASN A 544 -9.56 5.57 -20.56
N SER A 545 -10.05 6.65 -20.02
CA SER A 545 -10.02 7.98 -20.64
C SER A 545 -9.95 9.07 -19.59
N ASN A 546 -9.60 10.27 -20.02
CA ASN A 546 -9.80 11.45 -19.21
C ASN A 546 -11.30 11.78 -19.20
N ALA A 547 -11.93 11.61 -18.04
CA ALA A 547 -13.36 11.82 -17.85
C ALA A 547 -13.72 13.31 -17.67
N SER A 548 -15.01 13.60 -17.67
CA SER A 548 -15.56 14.90 -17.25
C SER A 548 -15.11 15.24 -15.83
N PRO A 549 -15.08 16.54 -15.46
CA PRO A 549 -14.71 16.96 -14.12
C PRO A 549 -15.52 16.26 -13.04
N THR A 550 -14.87 15.91 -11.94
CA THR A 550 -15.46 15.26 -10.77
C THR A 550 -15.19 16.03 -9.49
N ILE A 551 -15.95 15.73 -8.46
CA ILE A 551 -15.76 16.21 -7.08
C ILE A 551 -15.50 15.00 -6.18
N HIS A 552 -14.43 15.07 -5.40
CA HIS A 552 -14.18 14.15 -4.30
C HIS A 552 -14.19 14.93 -3.00
N GLN A 553 -15.17 14.71 -2.15
CA GLN A 553 -15.26 15.37 -0.85
C GLN A 553 -15.67 14.38 0.24
N GLY A 554 -15.34 14.71 1.49
CA GLY A 554 -15.65 13.80 2.56
C GLY A 554 -15.31 14.30 3.95
N ILE A 555 -15.68 13.45 4.91
CA ILE A 555 -15.37 13.57 6.33
C ILE A 555 -14.62 12.33 6.77
N GLU A 556 -13.50 12.53 7.44
CA GLU A 556 -12.65 11.48 8.00
C GLU A 556 -12.53 11.72 9.49
N ALA A 557 -13.05 10.83 10.33
CA ALA A 557 -13.03 10.95 11.78
C ALA A 557 -12.46 9.68 12.43
N GLY A 558 -11.47 9.86 13.30
CA GLY A 558 -10.92 8.82 14.16
C GLY A 558 -11.08 9.24 15.63
N LEU A 559 -11.49 8.31 16.49
CA LEU A 559 -11.69 8.56 17.92
C LEU A 559 -11.18 7.36 18.73
N GLY A 560 -10.33 7.62 19.71
CA GLY A 560 -9.91 6.69 20.76
C GLY A 560 -10.40 7.18 22.12
N ILE A 561 -10.92 6.27 22.95
CA ILE A 561 -11.39 6.57 24.30
C ILE A 561 -10.90 5.46 25.23
N GLN A 562 -10.15 5.80 26.25
CA GLN A 562 -9.90 4.89 27.37
C GLN A 562 -11.11 4.92 28.31
N LEU A 563 -11.98 3.90 28.16
CA LEU A 563 -13.25 3.83 28.90
C LEU A 563 -13.04 3.50 30.38
N TRP A 564 -12.01 2.74 30.68
CA TRP A 564 -11.73 2.29 32.04
C TRP A 564 -10.27 1.87 32.22
N GLU A 565 -9.72 2.14 33.38
CA GLU A 565 -8.43 1.65 33.84
C GLU A 565 -8.58 1.15 35.29
N GLY A 566 -8.26 -0.12 35.50
CA GLY A 566 -8.28 -0.75 36.81
C GLY A 566 -7.02 -0.46 37.63
N ALA A 567 -7.11 -0.54 38.94
CA ALA A 567 -5.98 -0.30 39.85
C ALA A 567 -4.78 -1.25 39.58
N ASN A 568 -5.01 -2.40 38.95
CA ASN A 568 -3.99 -3.38 38.58
C ASN A 568 -3.36 -3.13 37.19
N GLY A 569 -3.80 -2.09 36.46
CA GLY A 569 -3.37 -1.82 35.10
C GLY A 569 -4.19 -2.54 34.01
N ASP A 570 -5.33 -3.13 34.37
CA ASP A 570 -6.31 -3.63 33.39
C ASP A 570 -6.91 -2.44 32.67
N ARG A 571 -7.17 -2.56 31.37
CA ARG A 571 -7.63 -1.44 30.55
C ARG A 571 -8.73 -1.84 29.56
N LEU A 572 -9.70 -0.94 29.38
CA LEU A 572 -10.75 -1.05 28.37
C LEU A 572 -10.71 0.18 27.48
N ASP A 573 -10.41 -0.03 26.20
CA ASP A 573 -10.31 1.02 25.20
C ASP A 573 -11.36 0.84 24.11
N LEU A 574 -11.98 1.93 23.67
CA LEU A 574 -12.85 1.98 22.49
C LEU A 574 -12.15 2.80 21.41
N ARG A 575 -12.04 2.24 20.22
CA ARG A 575 -11.57 2.94 19.02
C ARG A 575 -12.65 2.95 17.96
N GLN A 576 -12.77 4.05 17.25
CA GLN A 576 -13.77 4.22 16.21
C GLN A 576 -13.15 4.97 15.02
N ALA A 577 -13.57 4.59 13.82
CA ALA A 577 -13.24 5.29 12.59
C ALA A 577 -14.52 5.45 11.77
N TRP A 578 -14.76 6.66 11.28
CA TRP A 578 -15.86 6.97 10.39
C TRP A 578 -15.36 7.71 9.16
N THR A 579 -15.81 7.27 8.00
CA THR A 579 -15.53 7.86 6.70
C THR A 579 -16.84 8.13 5.99
N LEU A 580 -17.04 9.36 5.58
CA LEU A 580 -18.11 9.77 4.67
C LEU A 580 -17.46 10.20 3.35
N ASN A 581 -17.84 9.53 2.26
CA ASN A 581 -17.40 9.80 0.90
C ASN A 581 -18.57 10.38 0.11
N ASP A 582 -18.33 11.45 -0.62
CA ASP A 582 -19.27 12.01 -1.59
C ASP A 582 -18.46 12.33 -2.87
N PHE A 583 -18.46 11.34 -3.78
CA PHE A 583 -17.73 11.38 -5.05
C PHE A 583 -18.74 11.35 -6.19
N HIS A 584 -18.69 12.36 -7.06
CA HIS A 584 -19.68 12.50 -8.13
C HIS A 584 -19.11 13.25 -9.32
N TYR A 585 -19.71 13.05 -10.49
CA TYR A 585 -19.48 13.88 -11.66
C TYR A 585 -19.92 15.32 -11.41
N ARG A 586 -19.37 16.25 -12.18
CA ARG A 586 -19.78 17.64 -12.21
C ARG A 586 -20.23 18.03 -13.61
N GLY A 587 -21.50 17.78 -13.91
CA GLY A 587 -22.13 18.13 -15.18
C GLY A 587 -21.62 17.27 -16.36
N ASP A 588 -21.48 15.95 -16.17
CA ASP A 588 -21.15 15.04 -17.28
C ASP A 588 -22.30 15.02 -18.31
N SER A 589 -21.95 14.96 -19.59
CA SER A 589 -22.94 15.02 -20.69
C SER A 589 -23.87 13.79 -20.75
N THR A 590 -23.44 12.65 -20.20
CA THR A 590 -24.18 11.39 -20.19
C THR A 590 -24.79 11.10 -18.83
N PHE A 591 -24.03 11.35 -17.75
CA PHE A 591 -24.36 10.92 -16.40
C PHE A 591 -24.70 12.09 -15.46
N GLY A 592 -24.64 13.35 -15.93
CA GLY A 592 -24.97 14.53 -15.12
C GLY A 592 -24.06 14.64 -13.89
N ASP A 593 -24.66 14.58 -12.70
CA ASP A 593 -23.99 14.62 -11.40
C ASP A 593 -24.08 13.28 -10.67
N ASN A 594 -24.13 12.15 -11.38
CA ASN A 594 -24.18 10.82 -10.80
C ASN A 594 -23.00 10.56 -9.86
N GLU A 595 -23.24 9.74 -8.81
CA GLU A 595 -22.20 9.26 -7.92
C GLU A 595 -21.17 8.39 -8.66
N LEU A 596 -19.90 8.57 -8.32
CA LEU A 596 -18.84 7.70 -8.83
C LEU A 596 -18.94 6.32 -8.15
N PRO A 597 -18.87 5.23 -8.93
CA PRO A 597 -19.09 3.90 -8.41
C PRO A 597 -17.87 3.35 -7.63
N SER A 598 -18.03 2.16 -7.06
CA SER A 598 -16.99 1.27 -6.48
C SER A 598 -16.63 1.49 -5.02
N LEU A 599 -17.07 2.53 -4.36
CA LEU A 599 -16.78 2.76 -2.93
C LEU A 599 -18.06 3.05 -2.13
N PRO A 600 -18.19 2.50 -0.93
CA PRO A 600 -19.28 2.86 -0.02
C PRO A 600 -19.25 4.35 0.32
N ARG A 601 -20.44 4.97 0.35
CA ARG A 601 -20.59 6.36 0.79
C ARG A 601 -20.22 6.53 2.26
N GLN A 602 -20.54 5.53 3.09
CA GLN A 602 -20.20 5.54 4.50
C GLN A 602 -19.53 4.22 4.90
N VAL A 603 -18.45 4.34 5.66
CA VAL A 603 -17.80 3.21 6.33
C VAL A 603 -17.61 3.60 7.79
N TYR A 604 -18.18 2.78 8.68
CA TYR A 604 -17.98 2.91 10.12
C TYR A 604 -17.28 1.66 10.65
N GLN A 605 -16.27 1.85 11.49
CA GLN A 605 -15.55 0.78 12.15
C GLN A 605 -15.44 1.09 13.64
N ALA A 606 -15.60 0.09 14.47
CA ALA A 606 -15.45 0.20 15.91
C ALA A 606 -14.70 -1.01 16.47
N GLN A 607 -13.92 -0.80 17.52
CA GLN A 607 -13.14 -1.82 18.20
C GLN A 607 -13.18 -1.55 19.70
N LEU A 608 -13.69 -2.49 20.48
CA LEU A 608 -13.63 -2.51 21.94
C LEU A 608 -12.54 -3.49 22.36
N ASN A 609 -11.51 -3.01 23.01
CA ASN A 609 -10.33 -3.79 23.38
C ASN A 609 -10.17 -3.82 24.90
N TYR A 610 -10.21 -5.01 25.49
CA TYR A 610 -9.91 -5.25 26.88
C TYR A 610 -8.53 -5.88 27.01
N GLN A 611 -7.66 -5.28 27.81
CA GLN A 611 -6.31 -5.75 28.07
C GLN A 611 -6.13 -5.93 29.57
N ARG A 612 -5.83 -7.16 30.02
CA ARG A 612 -5.45 -7.44 31.41
C ARG A 612 -3.96 -7.20 31.63
N HIS A 613 -3.62 -6.78 32.83
CA HIS A 613 -2.24 -6.54 33.26
C HIS A 613 -1.33 -7.80 33.17
N ASP A 614 -1.90 -8.99 33.33
CA ASP A 614 -1.20 -10.28 33.26
C ASP A 614 -1.05 -10.83 31.84
N GLY A 615 -1.49 -10.08 30.80
CA GLY A 615 -1.26 -10.38 29.39
C GLY A 615 -2.45 -10.92 28.61
N TYR A 616 -3.56 -11.31 29.25
CA TYR A 616 -4.77 -11.68 28.50
C TYR A 616 -5.39 -10.46 27.81
N TYR A 617 -5.90 -10.67 26.62
CA TYR A 617 -6.65 -9.64 25.89
C TYR A 617 -7.88 -10.22 25.19
N ALA A 618 -8.88 -9.37 25.02
CA ALA A 618 -10.07 -9.66 24.25
C ALA A 618 -10.47 -8.42 23.44
N GLU A 619 -10.86 -8.61 22.21
CA GLU A 619 -11.31 -7.57 21.28
C GLU A 619 -12.64 -7.95 20.68
N LEU A 620 -13.58 -7.01 20.63
CA LEU A 620 -14.78 -7.09 19.81
C LEU A 620 -14.70 -5.98 18.77
N ASN A 621 -14.87 -6.31 17.49
CA ASN A 621 -14.85 -5.32 16.42
C ASN A 621 -16.08 -5.42 15.54
N ALA A 622 -16.42 -4.29 14.92
CA ALA A 622 -17.51 -4.18 13.98
C ALA A 622 -17.08 -3.32 12.79
N ARG A 623 -17.56 -3.67 11.59
CA ARG A 623 -17.44 -2.89 10.37
C ARG A 623 -18.76 -2.81 9.67
N ALA A 624 -19.28 -1.60 9.44
CA ALA A 624 -20.49 -1.34 8.68
C ALA A 624 -20.15 -0.52 7.44
N ALA A 625 -20.65 -0.93 6.27
CA ALA A 625 -20.51 -0.22 5.02
C ALA A 625 -21.89 0.01 4.41
N SER A 626 -22.15 1.24 3.93
CA SER A 626 -23.38 1.55 3.20
C SER A 626 -23.42 0.88 1.83
N SER A 627 -24.60 0.81 1.22
CA SER A 627 -24.70 0.50 -0.21
C SER A 627 -23.95 1.50 -1.07
N TYR A 628 -23.53 1.08 -2.27
CA TYR A 628 -22.85 1.93 -3.25
C TYR A 628 -23.14 1.45 -4.67
N TYR A 629 -23.02 2.34 -5.65
CA TYR A 629 -23.20 1.98 -7.06
C TYR A 629 -21.96 1.26 -7.62
N VAL A 630 -22.18 0.36 -8.58
CA VAL A 630 -21.12 -0.37 -9.28
C VAL A 630 -20.98 0.05 -10.74
N ASP A 631 -21.85 0.95 -11.21
CA ASP A 631 -21.83 1.49 -12.56
C ASP A 631 -22.02 3.01 -12.56
N TYR A 632 -21.47 3.69 -13.56
CA TYR A 632 -21.56 5.15 -13.70
C TYR A 632 -22.98 5.64 -13.98
N ALA A 633 -23.86 4.78 -14.51
CA ALA A 633 -25.27 5.08 -14.71
C ALA A 633 -26.08 5.08 -13.40
N ASN A 634 -25.48 4.66 -12.27
CA ASN A 634 -26.12 4.46 -10.97
C ASN A 634 -27.33 3.51 -11.03
N SER A 635 -27.28 2.52 -11.92
CA SER A 635 -28.37 1.60 -12.19
C SER A 635 -28.29 0.27 -11.43
N LEU A 636 -27.08 -0.11 -10.98
CA LEU A 636 -26.80 -1.32 -10.19
C LEU A 636 -26.03 -0.96 -8.93
N GLY A 637 -26.51 -1.44 -7.77
CA GLY A 637 -25.85 -1.19 -6.47
C GLY A 637 -25.39 -2.46 -5.77
N ALA A 638 -24.30 -2.36 -5.03
CA ALA A 638 -23.89 -3.33 -4.01
C ALA A 638 -24.70 -3.08 -2.72
N PRO A 639 -25.22 -4.12 -2.06
CA PRO A 639 -25.92 -3.98 -0.79
C PRO A 639 -24.99 -3.49 0.34
N SER A 640 -25.58 -2.84 1.34
CA SER A 640 -24.90 -2.57 2.61
C SER A 640 -24.65 -3.86 3.39
N TYR A 641 -23.65 -3.86 4.26
CA TYR A 641 -23.35 -4.98 5.13
C TYR A 641 -22.81 -4.53 6.49
N THR A 642 -22.91 -5.41 7.48
CA THR A 642 -22.28 -5.24 8.80
C THR A 642 -21.59 -6.53 9.22
N LEU A 643 -20.30 -6.45 9.48
CA LEU A 643 -19.47 -7.58 9.90
C LEU A 643 -19.10 -7.40 11.37
N TRP A 644 -19.17 -8.48 12.12
CA TRP A 644 -18.70 -8.58 13.49
C TRP A 644 -17.51 -9.52 13.57
N GLY A 645 -16.52 -9.17 14.39
CA GLY A 645 -15.37 -10.01 14.66
C GLY A 645 -14.99 -9.96 16.13
N ALA A 646 -14.25 -10.97 16.58
CA ALA A 646 -13.69 -11.02 17.91
C ALA A 646 -12.26 -11.58 17.89
N LYS A 647 -11.41 -11.07 18.77
CA LYS A 647 -10.08 -11.65 19.02
C LYS A 647 -9.93 -11.97 20.50
N LEU A 648 -9.25 -13.06 20.77
CA LEU A 648 -8.89 -13.49 22.10
C LEU A 648 -7.43 -13.89 22.09
N GLY A 649 -6.68 -13.54 23.11
CA GLY A 649 -5.30 -13.94 23.15
C GLY A 649 -4.63 -13.75 24.50
N TYR A 650 -3.40 -14.19 24.54
CA TYR A 650 -2.51 -14.01 25.68
C TYR A 650 -1.12 -13.64 25.17
N GLN A 651 -0.57 -12.59 25.72
CA GLN A 651 0.80 -12.13 25.48
C GLN A 651 1.61 -12.22 26.78
N ALA A 652 2.61 -13.09 26.81
CA ALA A 652 3.46 -13.28 27.97
C ALA A 652 4.26 -12.01 28.30
N PRO A 653 4.63 -11.79 29.58
CA PRO A 653 5.47 -10.67 29.98
C PRO A 653 6.75 -10.59 29.15
N GLY A 654 7.13 -9.35 28.78
CA GLY A 654 8.25 -9.10 27.87
C GLY A 654 8.02 -9.58 26.44
N ARG A 655 6.81 -9.94 26.09
CA ARG A 655 6.41 -10.45 24.74
C ARG A 655 7.20 -11.69 24.30
N ARG A 656 7.62 -12.53 25.22
CA ARG A 656 8.39 -13.75 24.91
C ARG A 656 7.61 -14.72 24.05
N TRP A 657 6.31 -14.84 24.27
CA TRP A 657 5.41 -15.62 23.42
C TRP A 657 3.99 -15.04 23.46
N GLU A 658 3.25 -15.32 22.44
CA GLU A 658 1.86 -14.88 22.26
C GLU A 658 1.07 -15.98 21.59
N VAL A 659 -0.19 -16.14 22.00
CA VAL A 659 -1.17 -16.97 21.30
C VAL A 659 -2.41 -16.13 21.05
N PHE A 660 -3.06 -16.37 19.92
CA PHE A 660 -4.28 -15.65 19.58
C PHE A 660 -5.28 -16.55 18.82
N LEU A 661 -6.54 -16.16 18.91
CA LEU A 661 -7.66 -16.64 18.13
C LEU A 661 -8.37 -15.40 17.54
N ASP A 662 -8.47 -15.34 16.21
CA ASP A 662 -9.13 -14.27 15.44
C ASP A 662 -10.36 -14.86 14.75
N LEU A 663 -11.55 -14.38 15.13
CA LEU A 663 -12.86 -14.81 14.64
C LEU A 663 -13.44 -13.68 13.80
N ARG A 664 -13.72 -13.94 12.55
CA ARG A 664 -14.23 -12.92 11.60
C ARG A 664 -15.58 -13.31 11.04
N ASN A 665 -16.39 -12.30 10.74
CA ASN A 665 -17.75 -12.47 10.23
C ASN A 665 -18.57 -13.41 11.10
N LEU A 666 -18.67 -13.10 12.40
CA LEU A 666 -19.36 -13.91 13.41
C LEU A 666 -20.83 -14.20 13.07
N THR A 667 -21.47 -13.31 12.35
CA THR A 667 -22.87 -13.42 11.92
C THR A 667 -23.03 -14.21 10.64
N ASN A 668 -21.93 -14.66 10.02
CA ASN A 668 -21.91 -15.34 8.72
C ASN A 668 -22.63 -14.57 7.62
N GLU A 669 -22.46 -13.26 7.57
CA GLU A 669 -23.06 -12.38 6.57
C GLU A 669 -22.54 -12.72 5.16
N HIS A 670 -23.46 -12.84 4.20
CA HIS A 670 -23.15 -13.01 2.78
C HIS A 670 -23.10 -11.65 2.11
N TYR A 671 -21.92 -11.17 1.82
CA TYR A 671 -21.69 -9.80 1.33
C TYR A 671 -20.72 -9.74 0.15
N ALA A 672 -20.80 -8.65 -0.59
CA ALA A 672 -19.79 -8.30 -1.57
C ALA A 672 -18.69 -7.48 -0.89
N THR A 673 -17.47 -8.01 -0.85
CA THR A 673 -16.33 -7.27 -0.30
C THR A 673 -15.96 -6.10 -1.20
N ALA A 674 -16.15 -6.25 -2.50
CA ALA A 674 -15.97 -5.21 -3.50
C ALA A 674 -16.63 -5.55 -4.83
N ALA A 675 -16.54 -4.63 -5.79
CA ALA A 675 -17.11 -4.81 -7.11
C ALA A 675 -16.20 -4.27 -8.22
N ASN A 676 -16.24 -4.90 -9.39
CA ASN A 676 -15.73 -4.33 -10.63
C ASN A 676 -16.67 -3.23 -11.12
N THR A 677 -16.11 -2.10 -11.51
CA THR A 677 -16.88 -1.00 -12.08
C THR A 677 -17.36 -1.35 -13.48
N ALA A 678 -18.67 -1.19 -13.71
CA ALA A 678 -19.27 -1.26 -15.04
C ALA A 678 -19.52 0.15 -15.59
N TYR A 679 -19.63 0.27 -16.90
CA TYR A 679 -20.03 1.54 -17.52
C TYR A 679 -21.53 1.83 -17.28
N ASP A 680 -22.38 0.90 -17.67
CA ASP A 680 -23.83 0.94 -17.47
C ASP A 680 -24.37 -0.50 -17.40
N ALA A 681 -24.84 -0.89 -16.24
CA ALA A 681 -25.44 -2.21 -16.02
C ALA A 681 -26.89 -2.30 -16.50
N LYS A 682 -27.52 -1.16 -16.88
CA LYS A 682 -28.93 -1.06 -17.31
C LYS A 682 -29.89 -1.68 -16.29
N GLY A 683 -29.61 -1.53 -15.01
CA GLY A 683 -30.39 -2.09 -13.91
C GLY A 683 -30.33 -3.62 -13.77
N ARG A 684 -29.51 -4.33 -14.55
CA ARG A 684 -29.44 -5.79 -14.53
C ARG A 684 -28.47 -6.26 -13.46
N ASP A 685 -28.85 -7.31 -12.73
CA ASP A 685 -27.95 -7.99 -11.80
C ASP A 685 -26.89 -8.79 -12.58
N SER A 686 -25.76 -8.14 -12.84
CA SER A 686 -24.64 -8.69 -13.59
C SER A 686 -23.52 -9.15 -12.64
N ALA A 687 -22.65 -10.04 -13.12
CA ALA A 687 -21.55 -10.60 -12.35
C ALA A 687 -20.41 -9.58 -12.18
N ASN A 688 -20.59 -8.66 -11.23
CA ASN A 688 -19.63 -7.62 -10.90
C ASN A 688 -19.08 -7.71 -9.47
N PHE A 689 -19.61 -8.59 -8.62
CA PHE A 689 -19.36 -8.58 -7.19
C PHE A 689 -18.39 -9.68 -6.78
N TYR A 690 -17.37 -9.32 -6.00
CA TYR A 690 -16.50 -10.29 -5.32
C TYR A 690 -17.10 -10.68 -4.00
N PRO A 691 -17.28 -11.99 -3.69
CA PRO A 691 -17.79 -12.44 -2.42
C PRO A 691 -16.78 -12.19 -1.31
N GLY A 692 -17.25 -11.72 -0.16
CA GLY A 692 -16.50 -11.71 1.08
C GLY A 692 -16.41 -13.10 1.70
N ASP A 693 -15.42 -13.32 2.57
CA ASP A 693 -15.31 -14.56 3.32
C ASP A 693 -16.49 -14.71 4.29
N PRO A 694 -17.10 -15.91 4.39
CA PRO A 694 -18.06 -16.21 5.43
C PRO A 694 -17.39 -16.27 6.81
N PHE A 695 -18.09 -16.74 7.83
CA PHE A 695 -17.45 -16.99 9.13
C PHE A 695 -16.13 -17.74 8.97
N ASN A 696 -15.08 -17.19 9.54
CA ASN A 696 -13.76 -17.81 9.49
C ASN A 696 -12.98 -17.59 10.78
N VAL A 697 -12.04 -18.49 11.02
CA VAL A 697 -11.20 -18.53 12.22
C VAL A 697 -9.74 -18.62 11.83
N THR A 698 -8.90 -17.87 12.52
CA THR A 698 -7.44 -18.00 12.46
C THR A 698 -6.88 -18.10 13.87
N ALA A 699 -6.04 -19.08 14.11
CA ALA A 699 -5.28 -19.23 15.35
C ALA A 699 -3.78 -19.08 15.06
N GLY A 700 -3.05 -18.52 16.01
CA GLY A 700 -1.61 -18.36 15.85
C GLY A 700 -0.84 -18.38 17.15
N VAL A 701 0.45 -18.68 17.01
CA VAL A 701 1.46 -18.60 18.07
C VAL A 701 2.66 -17.85 17.56
N ALA A 702 3.19 -16.96 18.39
CA ALA A 702 4.45 -16.24 18.14
C ALA A 702 5.38 -16.42 19.33
N VAL A 703 6.69 -16.59 19.05
CA VAL A 703 7.73 -16.78 20.08
C VAL A 703 8.92 -15.89 19.75
N ARG A 704 9.45 -15.20 20.77
CA ARG A 704 10.71 -14.41 20.71
C ARG A 704 11.75 -15.03 21.63
N PHE A 705 12.98 -15.26 21.13
CA PHE A 705 14.05 -15.94 21.86
C PHE A 705 15.46 -15.51 21.42
#